data_dce281c4525c75b188386d7e044b44f3
#
_entry.id   dce281c4525c75b188386d7e044b44f3
#
_cell.length_a   1.000
_cell.length_b   1.000
_cell.length_c   1.000
_cell.angle_alpha   90.00
_cell.angle_beta   90.00
_cell.angle_gamma   90.00
#
_symmetry.space_group_name_H-M   'P 1'
#
loop_
_entity.id
_entity.type
_entity.pdbx_description
1 polymer ?
#
loop_
_entity_poly.entity_id
_entity_poly.type
_entity_poly.pdbx_seq_one_letter_code
_entity_poly.pdbx_strand_id
1 'polypeptide(L)'
;MKCKWLILLALLLLPALALADTHTVENERLLLTIDDATLYMTVTDKATGKHFASSIEPDSGKLTGWKAFVASPLVLDVVDGQSVITKQQALMSNQVAIDFTLLDNGADARVDFTALGVKISLEIRLDEDSVAITMPKDGLEEYPVSKGVDKNTGAESFTDTRVCGVYLLPCFGATELDEKAGYMLVPEAAGALIAFSNGQGVGNTPFSKRIYGTNIGVDKSVMTALNRPAEQITMPVYGMAYTEEGLGYLAVVEDGSEAAEIMAYPAGVITNYNWAAAHFTLREQFIAQTTRTLGLNSRESKPYLRDMTVRFYILSGEDASYTGMAQRYRRALQESGGLNAADTAYRPRVDFLGAESAEFLLWNSVEPMTTVAQMREIIASCDESGVSDPLVIYRGWQPGGLTWALGSGSVELERKLGKADDLIALARSVRENGGKFMLEIDPVQANPNRVYNNRVDVVRTIGQTIAEHQTGKELFPTMYYLTPSRSSEILQAMADKWGGHVDGLALVTLPNTLFSYYARGGNYTRGETLAAYQDMLANTNAALALQNPLSGYLEQTDVFLDLPLDTTSYSFLSAEVPFLPMVLSGSIPYYSTWLNFESNQHKALLKLVEYGAYPSWLLTGEDVQPLIHTNSSDVFSAKWDVLLPTMADINARLQALHEAIGGSRMIKHELLASDVVKVTYENGTLVYVNYRKAEAAIDGVSIPALDYLVKGGDAR
;
A
#
# COMPACT_ATOMS: atom_id res chain seq x y z
N MET A 1 33.14 -60.10 48.43
CA MET A 1 33.25 -58.61 48.49
C MET A 1 33.85 -58.11 47.19
N LYS A 2 33.12 -57.79 46.20
CA LYS A 2 33.47 -57.02 44.99
C LYS A 2 32.28 -57.00 44.06
N CYS A 3 31.32 -56.19 44.38
CA CYS A 3 30.20 -55.81 43.44
C CYS A 3 29.29 -54.74 44.08
N LYS A 4 29.82 -53.56 44.41
CA LYS A 4 28.99 -52.44 44.94
C LYS A 4 29.47 -51.05 44.49
N TRP A 5 30.28 -50.94 43.43
CA TRP A 5 30.83 -49.63 42.98
C TRP A 5 30.52 -49.29 41.51
N LEU A 6 29.54 -49.95 40.89
CA LEU A 6 29.17 -49.71 39.47
C LEU A 6 27.78 -49.08 39.25
N ILE A 7 27.09 -48.68 40.33
CA ILE A 7 25.75 -48.11 40.25
C ILE A 7 25.74 -46.56 40.49
N LEU A 8 26.89 -45.96 40.85
CA LEU A 8 26.93 -44.53 41.19
C LEU A 8 27.44 -43.62 40.07
N LEU A 9 27.72 -44.13 38.85
CA LEU A 9 28.19 -43.30 37.71
C LEU A 9 27.24 -43.20 36.56
N ALA A 10 26.02 -43.80 36.69
CA ALA A 10 24.99 -43.76 35.66
C ALA A 10 23.88 -42.69 35.92
N LEU A 11 23.99 -41.92 37.01
CA LEU A 11 22.99 -40.93 37.41
C LEU A 11 23.39 -39.47 37.14
N LEU A 12 24.45 -39.22 36.34
CA LEU A 12 24.97 -37.88 36.02
C LEU A 12 24.90 -37.53 34.54
N LEU A 13 24.12 -38.24 33.74
CA LEU A 13 23.82 -37.93 32.34
C LEU A 13 22.33 -38.04 32.04
N LEU A 14 21.49 -37.51 32.94
CA LEU A 14 20.19 -37.04 32.52
C LEU A 14 20.42 -35.66 31.88
N PRO A 15 20.07 -35.45 30.60
CA PRO A 15 19.99 -34.10 30.13
C PRO A 15 19.05 -33.34 31.08
N ALA A 16 19.50 -32.25 31.63
CA ALA A 16 18.61 -31.28 32.28
C ALA A 16 17.57 -30.97 31.22
N LEU A 17 16.36 -31.47 31.42
CA LEU A 17 15.20 -30.88 30.77
C LEU A 17 15.20 -29.44 31.29
N ALA A 18 15.64 -28.51 30.46
CA ALA A 18 15.43 -27.12 30.72
C ALA A 18 13.93 -26.95 30.87
N LEU A 19 13.47 -26.67 32.08
CA LEU A 19 12.10 -26.23 32.31
C LEU A 19 11.99 -24.91 31.54
N ALA A 20 10.96 -24.78 30.70
CA ALA A 20 10.65 -23.53 30.06
C ALA A 20 10.43 -22.45 31.12
N ASP A 21 11.18 -21.35 31.04
CA ASP A 21 11.03 -20.23 31.95
C ASP A 21 10.22 -19.12 31.23
N THR A 22 9.25 -18.58 31.95
CA THR A 22 8.49 -17.42 31.48
C THR A 22 9.13 -16.14 31.99
N HIS A 23 9.57 -15.30 31.07
CA HIS A 23 10.20 -14.02 31.36
C HIS A 23 9.18 -12.88 31.19
N THR A 24 9.37 -11.80 31.94
CA THR A 24 8.50 -10.61 31.89
C THR A 24 9.32 -9.35 31.69
N VAL A 25 8.84 -8.51 30.81
CA VAL A 25 9.33 -7.14 30.57
C VAL A 25 8.14 -6.21 30.61
N GLU A 26 8.26 -5.09 31.33
CA GLU A 26 7.15 -4.16 31.44
C GLU A 26 7.58 -2.70 31.37
N ASN A 27 6.67 -1.85 30.96
CA ASN A 27 6.77 -0.41 31.05
C ASN A 27 5.55 0.15 31.82
N GLU A 28 5.29 1.45 31.78
CA GLU A 28 4.14 2.05 32.49
C GLU A 28 2.79 1.52 32.00
N ARG A 29 2.67 1.17 30.69
CA ARG A 29 1.43 0.82 30.02
C ARG A 29 1.28 -0.68 29.74
N LEU A 30 2.33 -1.34 29.29
CA LEU A 30 2.29 -2.71 28.79
C LEU A 30 3.11 -3.67 29.65
N LEU A 31 2.64 -4.92 29.71
CA LEU A 31 3.38 -6.07 30.25
C LEU A 31 3.53 -7.10 29.14
N LEU A 32 4.77 -7.38 28.76
CA LEU A 32 5.15 -8.44 27.82
C LEU A 32 5.61 -9.66 28.60
N THR A 33 5.02 -10.83 28.33
CA THR A 33 5.53 -12.11 28.80
C THR A 33 6.07 -12.92 27.64
N ILE A 34 7.18 -13.64 27.82
CA ILE A 34 7.82 -14.46 26.79
C ILE A 34 8.21 -15.81 27.39
N ASP A 35 7.82 -16.92 26.77
CA ASP A 35 8.30 -18.25 27.05
C ASP A 35 9.57 -18.51 26.24
N ASP A 36 10.68 -18.84 26.88
CA ASP A 36 11.99 -18.97 26.23
C ASP A 36 12.16 -20.24 25.40
N ALA A 37 11.32 -21.23 25.60
CA ALA A 37 11.37 -22.51 24.89
C ALA A 37 10.50 -22.53 23.62
N THR A 38 9.46 -21.70 23.56
CA THR A 38 8.48 -21.67 22.46
C THR A 38 8.35 -20.33 21.78
N LEU A 39 8.88 -19.26 22.39
CA LEU A 39 8.66 -17.87 22.02
C LEU A 39 7.19 -17.47 22.01
N TYR A 40 6.33 -18.23 22.73
CA TYR A 40 4.95 -17.79 22.97
C TYR A 40 4.98 -16.52 23.81
N MET A 41 4.23 -15.53 23.40
CA MET A 41 4.21 -14.22 24.04
C MET A 41 2.78 -13.77 24.32
N THR A 42 2.62 -13.02 25.40
CA THR A 42 1.41 -12.21 25.62
C THR A 42 1.78 -10.75 25.84
N VAL A 43 0.98 -9.86 25.27
CA VAL A 43 1.10 -8.42 25.47
C VAL A 43 -0.15 -7.94 26.17
N THR A 44 -0.02 -7.56 27.45
CA THR A 44 -1.13 -7.15 28.32
C THR A 44 -1.16 -5.64 28.46
N ASP A 45 -2.31 -5.01 28.20
CA ASP A 45 -2.57 -3.63 28.60
C ASP A 45 -2.84 -3.58 30.11
N LYS A 46 -1.95 -2.92 30.87
CA LYS A 46 -1.99 -2.90 32.34
C LYS A 46 -3.21 -2.16 32.90
N ALA A 47 -3.75 -1.21 32.12
CA ALA A 47 -4.91 -0.44 32.55
C ALA A 47 -6.20 -1.26 32.52
N THR A 48 -6.33 -2.16 31.55
CA THR A 48 -7.52 -3.00 31.35
C THR A 48 -7.34 -4.43 31.85
N GLY A 49 -6.09 -4.91 31.98
CA GLY A 49 -5.74 -6.30 32.26
C GLY A 49 -5.99 -7.25 31.10
N LYS A 50 -6.38 -6.75 29.92
CA LYS A 50 -6.63 -7.54 28.71
C LYS A 50 -5.36 -7.70 27.89
N HIS A 51 -5.26 -8.80 27.15
CA HIS A 51 -4.04 -9.10 26.40
C HIS A 51 -4.30 -9.67 25.00
N PHE A 52 -3.30 -9.54 24.16
CA PHE A 52 -3.13 -10.31 22.93
C PHE A 52 -2.07 -11.39 23.10
N ALA A 53 -2.30 -12.57 22.50
CA ALA A 53 -1.31 -13.63 22.42
C ALA A 53 -0.65 -13.65 21.03
N SER A 54 0.62 -14.08 20.98
CA SER A 54 1.40 -14.16 19.72
C SER A 54 0.95 -15.29 18.80
N SER A 55 0.24 -16.28 19.35
CA SER A 55 -0.26 -17.45 18.66
C SER A 55 -1.37 -18.10 19.48
N ILE A 56 -2.05 -19.08 18.91
CA ILE A 56 -3.04 -19.89 19.65
C ILE A 56 -2.27 -20.83 20.58
N GLU A 57 -2.72 -20.98 21.83
CA GLU A 57 -2.17 -21.97 22.75
C GLU A 57 -2.30 -23.39 22.16
N PRO A 58 -1.21 -24.16 22.10
CA PRO A 58 -1.25 -25.47 21.49
C PRO A 58 -2.01 -26.47 22.36
N ASP A 59 -2.94 -27.20 21.76
CA ASP A 59 -3.50 -28.38 22.33
C ASP A 59 -2.42 -29.43 22.65
N SER A 60 -2.69 -30.30 23.67
CA SER A 60 -1.80 -31.40 23.95
C SER A 60 -1.77 -32.41 22.78
N GLY A 61 -0.61 -32.60 22.16
CA GLY A 61 -0.44 -33.58 21.09
C GLY A 61 0.56 -33.12 20.01
N LYS A 62 0.72 -33.96 18.97
CA LYS A 62 1.61 -33.60 17.84
C LYS A 62 0.94 -32.56 16.95
N LEU A 63 1.55 -31.39 16.86
CA LEU A 63 1.12 -30.30 15.99
C LEU A 63 1.68 -30.49 14.58
N THR A 64 0.81 -30.44 13.57
CA THR A 64 1.20 -30.53 12.14
C THR A 64 0.28 -29.65 11.28
N GLY A 65 0.80 -29.22 10.13
CA GLY A 65 0.03 -28.40 9.17
C GLY A 65 -0.50 -27.11 9.81
N TRP A 66 -1.73 -26.77 9.52
CA TRP A 66 -2.34 -25.54 10.02
C TRP A 66 -2.45 -25.44 11.54
N LYS A 67 -2.58 -26.56 12.26
CA LYS A 67 -2.55 -26.55 13.74
C LYS A 67 -1.18 -26.09 14.26
N ALA A 68 -0.10 -26.50 13.61
CA ALA A 68 1.24 -26.05 13.99
C ALA A 68 1.45 -24.58 13.57
N PHE A 69 0.92 -24.16 12.43
CA PHE A 69 0.99 -22.78 11.96
C PHE A 69 0.38 -21.81 12.97
N VAL A 70 -0.90 -22.03 13.36
CA VAL A 70 -1.60 -21.11 14.26
C VAL A 70 -1.03 -21.09 15.69
N ALA A 71 -0.33 -22.15 16.08
CA ALA A 71 0.34 -22.25 17.37
C ALA A 71 1.79 -21.73 17.38
N SER A 72 2.29 -21.22 16.26
CA SER A 72 3.71 -20.84 16.12
C SER A 72 3.91 -19.35 15.98
N PRO A 73 4.75 -18.72 16.84
CA PRO A 73 5.15 -17.32 16.67
C PRO A 73 6.05 -17.06 15.46
N LEU A 74 6.73 -18.10 14.97
CA LEU A 74 7.60 -18.06 13.79
C LEU A 74 7.28 -19.21 12.85
N VAL A 75 7.08 -18.87 11.57
CA VAL A 75 6.86 -19.86 10.50
C VAL A 75 7.73 -19.52 9.31
N LEU A 76 8.38 -20.53 8.74
CA LEU A 76 9.25 -20.40 7.58
C LEU A 76 8.60 -21.07 6.37
N ASP A 77 8.71 -20.44 5.21
CA ASP A 77 8.53 -21.08 3.93
C ASP A 77 9.88 -21.52 3.40
N VAL A 78 10.04 -22.81 3.14
CA VAL A 78 11.31 -23.39 2.68
C VAL A 78 11.15 -24.21 1.41
N VAL A 79 12.22 -24.33 0.66
CA VAL A 79 12.36 -25.25 -0.47
C VAL A 79 13.58 -26.14 -0.27
N ASP A 80 13.62 -27.30 -0.92
CA ASP A 80 14.77 -28.21 -0.93
C ASP A 80 15.53 -28.03 -2.26
N GLY A 81 16.74 -27.52 -2.19
CA GLY A 81 17.60 -27.26 -3.34
C GLY A 81 16.98 -26.32 -4.36
N GLN A 82 16.85 -26.80 -5.60
CA GLN A 82 16.28 -26.08 -6.72
C GLN A 82 14.74 -26.24 -6.85
N SER A 83 14.09 -26.87 -5.87
CA SER A 83 12.65 -27.05 -5.89
C SER A 83 11.91 -25.71 -5.90
N VAL A 84 10.79 -25.67 -6.59
CA VAL A 84 9.85 -24.55 -6.54
C VAL A 84 8.66 -24.82 -5.60
N ILE A 85 8.59 -26.06 -5.07
CA ILE A 85 7.52 -26.47 -4.16
C ILE A 85 7.88 -25.98 -2.75
N THR A 86 7.14 -25.01 -2.30
CA THR A 86 7.28 -24.45 -0.95
C THR A 86 6.70 -25.41 0.11
N LYS A 87 7.44 -25.58 1.19
CA LYS A 87 6.99 -26.30 2.39
C LYS A 87 6.99 -25.37 3.57
N GLN A 88 5.87 -25.29 4.25
CA GLN A 88 5.73 -24.50 5.45
C GLN A 88 6.30 -25.23 6.66
N GLN A 89 7.16 -24.56 7.42
CA GLN A 89 7.86 -25.09 8.59
C GLN A 89 7.55 -24.20 9.79
N ALA A 90 6.59 -24.61 10.58
CA ALA A 90 6.18 -23.92 11.79
C ALA A 90 7.12 -24.29 12.96
N LEU A 91 7.45 -23.32 13.81
CA LEU A 91 8.31 -23.53 14.97
C LEU A 91 7.84 -24.72 15.82
N MET A 92 6.55 -24.77 16.15
CA MET A 92 5.95 -25.80 16.99
C MET A 92 5.85 -27.19 16.35
N SER A 93 6.11 -27.34 15.05
CA SER A 93 6.15 -28.65 14.37
C SER A 93 7.54 -29.19 14.16
N ASN A 94 8.58 -28.43 14.51
CA ASN A 94 9.97 -28.75 14.26
C ASN A 94 10.74 -28.98 15.57
N GLN A 95 11.84 -29.70 15.47
CA GLN A 95 12.82 -29.81 16.53
C GLN A 95 13.72 -28.57 16.45
N VAL A 96 13.63 -27.70 17.43
CA VAL A 96 14.37 -26.44 17.48
C VAL A 96 15.24 -26.37 18.75
N ALA A 97 16.33 -25.61 18.64
CA ALA A 97 17.06 -25.11 19.79
C ALA A 97 16.95 -23.58 19.79
N ILE A 98 16.62 -23.01 20.93
CA ILE A 98 16.46 -21.57 21.09
C ILE A 98 17.53 -21.06 22.05
N ASP A 99 18.35 -20.12 21.58
CA ASP A 99 19.27 -19.34 22.41
C ASP A 99 18.58 -18.00 22.70
N PHE A 100 18.21 -17.81 23.97
CA PHE A 100 17.38 -16.70 24.42
C PHE A 100 18.15 -15.79 25.37
N THR A 101 18.09 -14.48 25.13
CA THR A 101 18.72 -13.47 25.96
C THR A 101 17.68 -12.43 26.33
N LEU A 102 17.35 -12.33 27.63
CA LEU A 102 16.47 -11.30 28.15
C LEU A 102 17.19 -9.95 28.21
N LEU A 103 16.49 -8.88 27.83
CA LEU A 103 16.95 -7.49 27.88
C LEU A 103 16.00 -6.65 28.73
N ASP A 104 16.41 -5.44 29.11
CA ASP A 104 15.61 -4.53 29.93
C ASP A 104 14.29 -4.12 29.25
N ASN A 105 14.27 -4.06 27.89
CA ASN A 105 13.11 -3.67 27.09
C ASN A 105 12.68 -4.75 26.09
N GLY A 106 12.96 -6.01 26.34
CA GLY A 106 12.60 -7.09 25.40
C GLY A 106 13.46 -8.31 25.51
N ALA A 107 13.71 -8.96 24.38
CA ALA A 107 14.57 -10.13 24.28
C ALA A 107 15.20 -10.27 22.90
N ASP A 108 16.35 -10.93 22.84
CA ASP A 108 16.93 -11.49 21.62
C ASP A 108 16.76 -13.01 21.62
N ALA A 109 16.42 -13.59 20.50
CA ALA A 109 16.28 -15.03 20.35
C ALA A 109 16.95 -15.52 19.06
N ARG A 110 17.69 -16.62 19.14
CA ARG A 110 18.22 -17.31 17.96
C ARG A 110 17.62 -18.71 17.89
N VAL A 111 16.77 -18.92 16.91
CA VAL A 111 16.04 -20.19 16.70
C VAL A 111 16.79 -21.03 15.69
N ASP A 112 17.32 -22.19 16.09
CA ASP A 112 17.98 -23.16 15.22
C ASP A 112 17.01 -24.32 14.90
N PHE A 113 16.55 -24.40 13.67
CA PHE A 113 15.82 -25.53 13.11
C PHE A 113 16.81 -26.62 12.73
N THR A 114 17.26 -27.38 13.73
CA THR A 114 18.43 -28.28 13.65
C THR A 114 18.33 -29.33 12.55
N ALA A 115 17.12 -29.84 12.27
CA ALA A 115 16.87 -30.84 11.22
C ALA A 115 16.87 -30.24 9.82
N LEU A 116 16.59 -28.92 9.70
CA LEU A 116 16.55 -28.21 8.43
C LEU A 116 17.90 -27.60 8.07
N GLY A 117 18.74 -27.30 9.06
CA GLY A 117 19.95 -26.53 8.88
C GLY A 117 19.69 -25.04 8.66
N VAL A 118 18.78 -24.47 9.44
CA VAL A 118 18.36 -23.06 9.32
C VAL A 118 18.36 -22.41 10.70
N LYS A 119 19.02 -21.26 10.84
CA LYS A 119 18.90 -20.41 12.03
C LYS A 119 18.28 -19.07 11.67
N ILE A 120 17.38 -18.61 12.56
CA ILE A 120 16.75 -17.30 12.48
C ILE A 120 17.02 -16.53 13.76
N SER A 121 17.58 -15.33 13.63
CA SER A 121 17.68 -14.38 14.75
C SER A 121 16.47 -13.47 14.78
N LEU A 122 15.97 -13.22 15.97
CA LEU A 122 14.82 -12.35 16.23
C LEU A 122 15.17 -11.36 17.33
N GLU A 123 14.73 -10.13 17.16
CA GLU A 123 14.75 -9.09 18.17
C GLU A 123 13.32 -8.74 18.55
N ILE A 124 13.00 -8.81 19.84
CA ILE A 124 11.69 -8.47 20.39
C ILE A 124 11.86 -7.25 21.27
N ARG A 125 11.15 -6.17 21.01
CA ARG A 125 11.28 -4.89 21.72
C ARG A 125 9.94 -4.40 22.18
N LEU A 126 9.85 -4.04 23.46
CA LEU A 126 8.71 -3.40 24.08
C LEU A 126 8.96 -1.89 24.15
N ASP A 127 8.10 -1.11 23.50
CA ASP A 127 8.10 0.33 23.55
C ASP A 127 6.88 0.85 24.34
N GLU A 128 6.68 2.17 24.39
CA GLU A 128 5.65 2.80 25.22
C GLU A 128 4.25 2.18 25.02
N ASP A 129 3.80 2.03 23.77
CA ASP A 129 2.47 1.54 23.43
C ASP A 129 2.48 0.38 22.41
N SER A 130 3.64 -0.25 22.22
CA SER A 130 3.81 -1.24 21.18
C SER A 130 4.80 -2.34 21.51
N VAL A 131 4.70 -3.46 20.81
CA VAL A 131 5.74 -4.48 20.72
C VAL A 131 6.18 -4.64 19.27
N ALA A 132 7.48 -4.65 19.01
CA ALA A 132 8.06 -4.90 17.71
C ALA A 132 8.77 -6.26 17.69
N ILE A 133 8.66 -6.97 16.57
CA ILE A 133 9.45 -8.13 16.27
C ILE A 133 10.22 -7.91 14.98
N THR A 134 11.53 -8.10 15.01
CA THR A 134 12.44 -7.88 13.89
C THR A 134 13.25 -9.13 13.60
N MET A 135 13.30 -9.54 12.34
CA MET A 135 14.37 -10.37 11.82
C MET A 135 15.40 -9.44 11.18
N PRO A 136 16.60 -9.28 11.79
CA PRO A 136 17.63 -8.40 11.24
C PRO A 136 18.20 -8.95 9.92
N LYS A 137 18.79 -8.09 9.11
CA LYS A 137 19.33 -8.42 7.76
C LYS A 137 20.35 -9.56 7.76
N ASP A 138 21.05 -9.75 8.85
CA ASP A 138 22.01 -10.83 9.08
C ASP A 138 21.45 -11.96 9.95
N GLY A 139 20.14 -11.96 10.17
CA GLY A 139 19.42 -12.91 11.01
C GLY A 139 19.19 -14.28 10.41
N LEU A 140 19.50 -14.51 9.12
CA LEU A 140 19.33 -15.80 8.47
C LEU A 140 20.68 -16.48 8.25
N GLU A 141 20.83 -17.73 8.76
CA GLU A 141 21.94 -18.63 8.46
C GLU A 141 21.39 -19.96 7.93
N GLU A 142 21.87 -20.39 6.76
CA GLU A 142 21.55 -21.68 6.15
C GLU A 142 22.81 -22.54 6.14
N TYR A 143 22.75 -23.79 6.68
CA TYR A 143 23.88 -24.68 6.78
C TYR A 143 23.47 -26.12 6.44
N PRO A 144 24.39 -26.94 5.87
CA PRO A 144 24.12 -28.33 5.54
C PRO A 144 24.02 -29.21 6.78
N VAL A 145 23.01 -30.08 6.85
CA VAL A 145 22.85 -31.12 7.88
C VAL A 145 22.94 -32.48 7.21
N SER A 146 23.71 -33.41 7.77
CA SER A 146 23.85 -34.76 7.21
C SER A 146 22.50 -35.52 7.26
N LYS A 147 22.08 -36.01 6.10
CA LYS A 147 20.91 -36.93 5.95
C LYS A 147 21.34 -38.41 6.12
N GLY A 148 22.63 -38.65 6.35
CA GLY A 148 23.21 -39.97 6.46
C GLY A 148 23.90 -40.46 5.18
N VAL A 149 24.45 -41.69 5.26
CA VAL A 149 25.20 -42.32 4.17
C VAL A 149 24.26 -43.26 3.39
N ASP A 150 24.21 -43.10 2.09
CA ASP A 150 23.53 -44.04 1.19
C ASP A 150 24.17 -45.42 1.27
N LYS A 151 23.40 -46.40 1.68
CA LYS A 151 23.90 -47.78 1.90
C LYS A 151 24.41 -48.47 0.64
N ASN A 152 24.00 -48.03 -0.53
CA ASN A 152 24.36 -48.63 -1.82
C ASN A 152 25.60 -47.96 -2.45
N THR A 153 25.72 -46.65 -2.27
CA THR A 153 26.78 -45.85 -2.92
C THR A 153 27.92 -45.47 -1.96
N GLY A 154 27.66 -45.51 -0.65
CA GLY A 154 28.58 -45.01 0.38
C GLY A 154 28.72 -43.49 0.43
N ALA A 155 27.89 -42.76 -0.35
CA ALA A 155 27.93 -41.31 -0.39
C ALA A 155 27.11 -40.71 0.77
N GLU A 156 27.69 -39.74 1.46
CA GLU A 156 26.99 -38.92 2.44
C GLU A 156 26.14 -37.84 1.73
N SER A 157 24.89 -37.67 2.14
CA SER A 157 24.01 -36.65 1.61
C SER A 157 23.68 -35.62 2.68
N PHE A 158 23.43 -34.37 2.25
CA PHE A 158 23.17 -33.24 3.14
C PHE A 158 21.82 -32.56 2.77
N THR A 159 21.27 -31.80 3.72
CA THR A 159 20.20 -30.89 3.43
C THR A 159 20.69 -29.77 2.52
N ASP A 160 19.81 -29.28 1.63
CA ASP A 160 19.97 -28.02 0.89
C ASP A 160 18.69 -27.19 1.09
N THR A 161 18.37 -26.93 2.37
CA THR A 161 17.19 -26.16 2.73
C THR A 161 17.44 -24.68 2.47
N ARG A 162 16.50 -24.06 1.77
CA ARG A 162 16.54 -22.61 1.47
C ARG A 162 15.27 -21.96 1.92
N VAL A 163 15.40 -20.92 2.75
CA VAL A 163 14.25 -20.13 3.24
C VAL A 163 13.83 -19.18 2.14
N CYS A 164 12.57 -19.24 1.72
CA CYS A 164 12.00 -18.38 0.70
C CYS A 164 10.95 -17.40 1.23
N GLY A 165 10.50 -17.58 2.47
CA GLY A 165 9.59 -16.65 3.13
C GLY A 165 9.61 -16.83 4.65
N VAL A 166 9.16 -15.80 5.36
CA VAL A 166 9.05 -15.81 6.82
C VAL A 166 7.78 -15.09 7.28
N TYR A 167 7.13 -15.67 8.28
CA TYR A 167 6.01 -15.06 9.02
C TYR A 167 6.50 -14.75 10.43
N LEU A 168 6.34 -13.49 10.83
CA LEU A 168 6.62 -13.01 12.18
C LEU A 168 5.31 -12.78 12.92
N LEU A 169 5.04 -13.57 13.97
CA LEU A 169 3.79 -13.57 14.75
C LEU A 169 2.52 -13.68 13.88
N PRO A 170 2.39 -14.71 13.00
CA PRO A 170 1.30 -14.76 12.01
C PRO A 170 -0.10 -14.81 12.62
N CYS A 171 -0.24 -15.26 13.86
CA CYS A 171 -1.50 -15.37 14.54
C CYS A 171 -1.58 -14.48 15.79
N PHE A 172 -0.89 -13.32 15.78
CA PHE A 172 -0.99 -12.35 16.87
C PHE A 172 -2.44 -11.85 16.99
N GLY A 173 -3.03 -12.06 18.18
CA GLY A 173 -4.42 -11.71 18.43
C GLY A 173 -5.44 -12.54 17.64
N ALA A 174 -5.09 -13.72 17.14
CA ALA A 174 -6.05 -14.58 16.47
C ALA A 174 -7.16 -15.03 17.44
N THR A 175 -8.39 -15.17 16.94
CA THR A 175 -9.55 -15.59 17.73
C THR A 175 -10.35 -16.66 17.01
N GLU A 176 -10.89 -17.62 17.76
CA GLU A 176 -11.69 -18.69 17.21
C GLU A 176 -13.04 -18.16 16.67
N LEU A 177 -13.64 -18.95 15.79
CA LEU A 177 -14.98 -18.74 15.27
C LEU A 177 -15.98 -18.53 16.43
N ASP A 178 -16.76 -17.45 16.38
CA ASP A 178 -17.79 -17.09 17.36
C ASP A 178 -17.29 -16.85 18.81
N GLU A 179 -15.96 -16.81 19.04
CA GLU A 179 -15.42 -16.55 20.38
C GLU A 179 -15.54 -15.07 20.75
N LYS A 180 -15.24 -14.17 19.80
CA LYS A 180 -15.23 -12.72 20.02
C LYS A 180 -15.92 -11.98 18.89
N ALA A 181 -16.63 -10.91 19.24
CA ALA A 181 -17.13 -9.96 18.26
C ALA A 181 -16.02 -8.98 17.86
N GLY A 182 -15.91 -8.71 16.57
CA GLY A 182 -14.87 -7.77 16.08
C GLY A 182 -14.65 -7.85 14.58
N TYR A 183 -13.52 -7.29 14.17
CA TYR A 183 -13.13 -7.23 12.76
C TYR A 183 -11.62 -7.14 12.58
N MET A 184 -11.16 -7.47 11.38
CA MET A 184 -9.83 -7.17 10.88
C MET A 184 -9.90 -5.91 9.99
N LEU A 185 -8.94 -4.98 10.15
CA LEU A 185 -8.69 -3.88 9.24
C LEU A 185 -7.69 -4.33 8.19
N VAL A 186 -7.99 -4.05 6.92
CA VAL A 186 -7.08 -4.26 5.78
C VAL A 186 -6.94 -2.98 4.97
N PRO A 187 -5.77 -2.71 4.36
CA PRO A 187 -5.51 -1.49 3.61
C PRO A 187 -5.98 -1.60 2.15
N GLU A 188 -7.19 -2.12 1.95
CA GLU A 188 -7.83 -2.19 0.64
C GLU A 188 -8.39 -0.81 0.29
N ALA A 189 -8.04 -0.26 -0.88
CA ALA A 189 -8.40 1.11 -1.28
C ALA A 189 -8.01 2.14 -0.19
N ALA A 190 -8.97 2.92 0.28
CA ALA A 190 -8.78 3.85 1.39
C ALA A 190 -8.87 3.20 2.78
N GLY A 191 -9.23 1.92 2.84
CA GLY A 191 -9.39 1.10 4.04
C GLY A 191 -10.67 0.27 4.03
N ALA A 192 -10.61 -0.96 4.51
CA ALA A 192 -11.77 -1.85 4.58
C ALA A 192 -11.73 -2.73 5.83
N LEU A 193 -12.91 -3.19 6.24
CA LEU A 193 -13.10 -4.09 7.38
C LEU A 193 -13.54 -5.47 6.92
N ILE A 194 -13.04 -6.50 7.59
CA ILE A 194 -13.47 -7.88 7.46
C ILE A 194 -14.01 -8.30 8.84
N ALA A 195 -15.33 -8.42 8.98
CA ALA A 195 -15.93 -8.86 10.24
C ALA A 195 -15.45 -10.26 10.61
N PHE A 196 -15.24 -10.49 11.90
CA PHE A 196 -15.00 -11.84 12.41
C PHE A 196 -16.23 -12.68 12.09
N SER A 197 -15.98 -13.90 11.65
CA SER A 197 -16.96 -14.87 11.24
C SER A 197 -18.42 -14.41 11.27
N ASN A 198 -18.99 -14.22 10.15
CA ASN A 198 -20.43 -13.95 10.04
C ASN A 198 -21.24 -15.22 9.75
N GLY A 199 -20.65 -16.42 9.85
CA GLY A 199 -21.31 -17.70 9.53
C GLY A 199 -21.82 -17.80 8.08
N GLN A 200 -21.67 -16.76 7.31
CA GLN A 200 -22.00 -16.70 5.89
C GLN A 200 -20.81 -17.30 5.16
N GLY A 201 -21.01 -18.32 4.36
CA GLY A 201 -19.98 -18.95 3.55
C GLY A 201 -19.23 -17.89 2.71
N VAL A 202 -18.28 -17.27 3.32
CA VAL A 202 -17.36 -16.34 2.69
C VAL A 202 -16.65 -17.15 1.62
N GLY A 203 -16.65 -16.70 0.40
CA GLY A 203 -15.96 -17.40 -0.68
C GLY A 203 -14.56 -17.81 -0.21
N ASN A 204 -14.07 -18.96 -0.64
CA ASN A 204 -12.84 -19.60 -0.17
C ASN A 204 -11.56 -18.81 -0.45
N THR A 205 -11.65 -17.50 -0.65
CA THR A 205 -10.53 -16.64 -1.02
C THR A 205 -10.25 -15.65 0.11
N PRO A 206 -9.09 -15.72 0.75
CA PRO A 206 -8.70 -14.75 1.76
C PRO A 206 -8.31 -13.42 1.12
N PHE A 207 -8.21 -12.37 1.92
CA PHE A 207 -7.44 -11.20 1.53
C PHE A 207 -5.95 -11.56 1.54
N SER A 208 -5.27 -11.38 0.43
CA SER A 208 -3.81 -11.51 0.31
C SER A 208 -3.35 -10.56 -0.77
N LYS A 209 -2.59 -9.55 -0.38
CA LYS A 209 -2.09 -8.49 -1.27
C LYS A 209 -0.66 -8.13 -0.94
N ARG A 210 0.16 -8.09 -1.98
CA ARG A 210 1.53 -7.60 -1.85
C ARG A 210 1.53 -6.10 -1.55
N ILE A 211 2.26 -5.70 -0.52
CA ILE A 211 2.48 -4.28 -0.20
C ILE A 211 3.19 -3.62 -1.38
N TYR A 212 2.72 -2.45 -1.77
CA TYR A 212 3.22 -1.68 -2.92
C TYR A 212 3.07 -2.41 -4.28
N GLY A 213 2.14 -3.34 -4.36
CA GLY A 213 1.73 -3.99 -5.60
C GLY A 213 2.71 -5.02 -6.18
N THR A 214 2.45 -5.41 -7.40
CA THR A 214 3.18 -6.47 -8.12
C THR A 214 4.61 -6.07 -8.45
N ASN A 215 5.57 -7.00 -8.30
CA ASN A 215 6.94 -6.81 -8.72
C ASN A 215 7.10 -7.14 -10.22
N ILE A 216 7.00 -6.12 -11.07
CA ILE A 216 7.10 -6.28 -12.55
C ILE A 216 8.48 -6.79 -13.02
N GLY A 217 9.51 -6.67 -12.19
CA GLY A 217 10.83 -7.23 -12.50
C GLY A 217 10.89 -8.76 -12.40
N VAL A 218 9.93 -9.35 -11.72
CA VAL A 218 9.83 -10.81 -11.51
C VAL A 218 8.60 -11.37 -12.21
N ASP A 219 7.48 -10.71 -12.07
CA ASP A 219 6.18 -11.20 -12.54
C ASP A 219 5.87 -10.70 -13.95
N LYS A 220 5.66 -11.64 -14.88
CA LYS A 220 5.22 -11.33 -16.25
C LYS A 220 3.73 -11.07 -16.38
N SER A 221 2.96 -11.45 -15.37
CA SER A 221 1.49 -11.40 -15.42
C SER A 221 0.92 -10.01 -15.12
N VAL A 222 1.70 -8.96 -15.30
CA VAL A 222 1.18 -7.60 -15.25
C VAL A 222 0.20 -7.40 -16.37
N MET A 223 -1.01 -7.88 -16.11
CA MET A 223 -2.28 -7.46 -16.65
C MET A 223 -2.44 -7.40 -18.16
N THR A 224 -3.21 -8.31 -18.63
CA THR A 224 -4.00 -8.08 -19.85
C THR A 224 -5.05 -7.00 -19.56
N ALA A 225 -5.29 -6.12 -20.52
CA ALA A 225 -6.23 -5.00 -20.46
C ALA A 225 -7.69 -5.36 -20.09
N LEU A 226 -8.02 -6.62 -20.05
CA LEU A 226 -9.35 -7.13 -19.70
C LEU A 226 -9.55 -7.29 -18.18
N ASN A 227 -8.46 -7.31 -17.42
CA ASN A 227 -8.52 -7.40 -15.98
C ASN A 227 -8.23 -6.00 -15.41
N ARG A 228 -9.19 -5.41 -14.72
CA ARG A 228 -8.89 -4.24 -13.88
C ARG A 228 -7.72 -4.61 -12.98
N PRO A 229 -6.74 -3.71 -12.79
CA PRO A 229 -5.74 -3.90 -11.78
C PRO A 229 -6.47 -4.25 -10.49
N ALA A 230 -6.09 -5.33 -9.83
CA ALA A 230 -6.44 -5.47 -8.44
C ALA A 230 -5.94 -4.20 -7.76
N GLU A 231 -6.79 -3.52 -6.98
CA GLU A 231 -6.36 -2.33 -6.29
C GLU A 231 -5.10 -2.62 -5.48
N GLN A 232 -4.17 -1.73 -5.59
CA GLN A 232 -2.86 -1.85 -4.99
C GLN A 232 -2.95 -1.37 -3.55
N ILE A 233 -2.46 -2.15 -2.60
CA ILE A 233 -2.30 -1.64 -1.25
C ILE A 233 -1.08 -0.73 -1.18
N THR A 234 -1.33 0.50 -0.72
CA THR A 234 -0.30 1.55 -0.65
C THR A 234 0.24 1.73 0.77
N MET A 235 -0.44 1.18 1.77
CA MET A 235 -0.08 1.29 3.19
C MET A 235 0.35 -0.08 3.74
N PRO A 236 1.47 -0.16 4.47
CA PRO A 236 1.97 -1.39 5.07
C PRO A 236 1.34 -1.67 6.44
N VAL A 237 0.01 -1.66 6.53
CA VAL A 237 -0.71 -1.74 7.80
C VAL A 237 -1.84 -2.75 7.76
N TYR A 238 -2.13 -3.36 8.92
CA TYR A 238 -3.33 -4.14 9.18
C TYR A 238 -3.68 -4.05 10.66
N GLY A 239 -4.85 -4.54 11.07
CA GLY A 239 -5.20 -4.51 12.48
C GLY A 239 -6.33 -5.44 12.84
N MET A 240 -6.56 -5.60 14.14
CA MET A 240 -7.71 -6.32 14.69
C MET A 240 -8.33 -5.53 15.83
N ALA A 241 -9.64 -5.58 15.95
CA ALA A 241 -10.38 -4.99 17.06
C ALA A 241 -11.39 -5.99 17.62
N TYR A 242 -11.37 -6.22 18.94
CA TYR A 242 -12.38 -6.92 19.71
C TYR A 242 -13.34 -5.87 20.26
N THR A 243 -14.48 -5.71 19.57
CA THR A 243 -15.38 -4.57 19.82
C THR A 243 -16.06 -4.60 21.18
N GLU A 244 -16.43 -5.78 21.70
CA GLU A 244 -17.04 -5.91 23.00
C GLU A 244 -16.02 -5.78 24.14
N GLU A 245 -14.77 -6.14 23.86
CA GLU A 245 -13.70 -6.03 24.87
C GLU A 245 -13.07 -4.66 24.93
N GLY A 246 -13.25 -3.83 23.90
CA GLY A 246 -12.56 -2.56 23.77
C GLY A 246 -11.03 -2.73 23.77
N LEU A 247 -10.55 -3.74 23.05
CA LEU A 247 -9.13 -4.04 22.86
C LEU A 247 -8.85 -4.18 21.36
N GLY A 248 -7.82 -3.53 20.87
CA GLY A 248 -7.42 -3.59 19.46
C GLY A 248 -5.92 -3.47 19.28
N TYR A 249 -5.44 -3.78 18.10
CA TYR A 249 -4.08 -3.43 17.70
C TYR A 249 -4.03 -2.93 16.27
N LEU A 250 -3.08 -2.05 16.01
CA LEU A 250 -2.60 -1.71 14.67
C LEU A 250 -1.24 -2.37 14.48
N ALA A 251 -1.07 -3.18 13.44
CA ALA A 251 0.22 -3.68 12.99
C ALA A 251 0.75 -2.83 11.84
N VAL A 252 2.02 -2.43 11.91
CA VAL A 252 2.74 -1.71 10.87
C VAL A 252 3.95 -2.52 10.45
N VAL A 253 4.11 -2.78 9.17
CA VAL A 253 5.34 -3.36 8.61
C VAL A 253 6.30 -2.21 8.37
N GLU A 254 7.17 -1.96 9.35
CA GLU A 254 8.09 -0.81 9.36
C GLU A 254 9.27 -1.01 8.41
N ASP A 255 9.92 -2.18 8.49
CA ASP A 255 11.03 -2.54 7.62
C ASP A 255 10.67 -3.75 6.75
N GLY A 256 11.18 -3.78 5.52
CA GLY A 256 10.94 -4.89 4.58
C GLY A 256 9.55 -4.86 3.94
N SER A 257 8.78 -3.79 4.09
CA SER A 257 7.43 -3.65 3.56
C SER A 257 7.35 -3.90 2.05
N GLU A 258 8.36 -3.53 1.28
CA GLU A 258 8.42 -3.75 -0.17
C GLU A 258 8.62 -5.23 -0.55
N ALA A 259 9.01 -6.08 0.39
CA ALA A 259 9.12 -7.54 0.21
C ALA A 259 7.99 -8.31 0.89
N ALA A 260 7.03 -7.62 1.50
CA ALA A 260 5.96 -8.24 2.27
C ALA A 260 4.61 -8.24 1.54
N GLU A 261 3.73 -9.14 1.97
CA GLU A 261 2.30 -9.14 1.66
C GLU A 261 1.49 -9.15 2.96
N ILE A 262 0.33 -8.52 2.94
CA ILE A 262 -0.65 -8.58 4.03
C ILE A 262 -1.68 -9.64 3.70
N MET A 263 -1.92 -10.51 4.66
CA MET A 263 -2.88 -11.60 4.61
C MET A 263 -3.91 -11.43 5.71
N ALA A 264 -5.20 -11.61 5.41
CA ALA A 264 -6.26 -11.66 6.41
C ALA A 264 -7.24 -12.79 6.08
N TYR A 265 -7.41 -13.67 7.04
CA TYR A 265 -8.18 -14.90 6.91
C TYR A 265 -9.33 -14.91 7.91
N PRO A 266 -10.57 -14.74 7.45
CA PRO A 266 -11.72 -15.02 8.30
C PRO A 266 -11.76 -16.50 8.70
N ALA A 267 -12.27 -16.77 9.89
CA ALA A 267 -12.48 -18.15 10.37
C ALA A 267 -13.36 -18.95 9.39
N GLY A 268 -12.99 -20.22 9.16
CA GLY A 268 -13.67 -21.11 8.22
C GLY A 268 -13.14 -21.09 6.78
N VAL A 269 -12.22 -20.17 6.43
CA VAL A 269 -11.58 -20.18 5.10
C VAL A 269 -10.52 -21.28 4.99
N ILE A 270 -9.55 -21.30 5.90
CA ILE A 270 -8.50 -22.34 5.96
C ILE A 270 -8.42 -22.94 7.37
N THR A 271 -8.54 -22.11 8.39
CA THR A 271 -8.53 -22.50 9.80
C THR A 271 -9.83 -22.08 10.46
N ASN A 272 -10.05 -22.52 11.69
CA ASN A 272 -11.20 -22.10 12.49
C ASN A 272 -10.96 -20.76 13.23
N TYR A 273 -9.95 -20.01 12.81
CA TYR A 273 -9.53 -18.76 13.45
C TYR A 273 -9.58 -17.58 12.47
N ASN A 274 -9.98 -16.42 13.00
CA ASN A 274 -9.78 -15.11 12.35
C ASN A 274 -8.35 -14.67 12.65
N TRP A 275 -7.55 -14.36 11.63
CA TRP A 275 -6.18 -13.90 11.81
C TRP A 275 -5.72 -13.02 10.67
N ALA A 276 -4.79 -12.10 10.96
CA ALA A 276 -4.14 -11.25 9.99
C ALA A 276 -2.63 -11.21 10.23
N ALA A 277 -1.84 -11.21 9.15
CA ALA A 277 -0.40 -11.33 9.21
C ALA A 277 0.30 -10.57 8.10
N ALA A 278 1.59 -10.26 8.33
CA ALA A 278 2.54 -9.96 7.28
C ALA A 278 3.36 -11.22 6.95
N HIS A 279 3.55 -11.48 5.66
CA HIS A 279 4.45 -12.51 5.14
C HIS A 279 5.54 -11.88 4.31
N PHE A 280 6.80 -12.12 4.64
CA PHE A 280 7.95 -11.58 3.93
C PHE A 280 8.50 -12.59 2.94
N THR A 281 8.71 -12.17 1.70
CA THR A 281 9.33 -12.97 0.64
C THR A 281 10.84 -12.73 0.59
N LEU A 282 11.62 -13.77 0.84
CA LEU A 282 13.09 -13.70 0.80
C LEU A 282 13.66 -14.13 -0.55
N ARG A 283 12.96 -15.00 -1.27
CA ARG A 283 13.37 -15.47 -2.59
C ARG A 283 12.17 -15.52 -3.51
N GLU A 284 12.16 -14.67 -4.50
CA GLU A 284 11.09 -14.60 -5.49
C GLU A 284 11.05 -15.85 -6.38
N GLN A 285 9.85 -16.31 -6.67
CA GLN A 285 9.62 -17.30 -7.71
C GLN A 285 9.40 -16.61 -9.03
N PHE A 286 10.01 -17.10 -10.10
CA PHE A 286 9.91 -16.53 -11.43
C PHE A 286 9.89 -17.61 -12.52
N ILE A 287 9.54 -17.23 -13.74
CA ILE A 287 9.61 -18.10 -14.91
C ILE A 287 10.92 -17.83 -15.65
N ALA A 288 11.87 -18.75 -15.52
CA ALA A 288 13.10 -18.75 -16.34
C ALA A 288 12.76 -19.18 -17.76
N GLN A 289 12.86 -18.27 -18.71
CA GLN A 289 12.56 -18.59 -20.12
C GLN A 289 13.70 -19.41 -20.73
N THR A 290 13.42 -20.64 -21.15
CA THR A 290 14.35 -21.52 -21.85
C THR A 290 14.28 -21.35 -23.36
N THR A 291 13.11 -20.95 -23.86
CA THR A 291 12.87 -20.57 -25.26
C THR A 291 11.89 -19.41 -25.31
N ARG A 292 11.59 -18.91 -26.53
CA ARG A 292 10.61 -17.81 -26.71
C ARG A 292 9.20 -18.13 -26.14
N THR A 293 8.84 -19.41 -26.06
CA THR A 293 7.49 -19.88 -25.67
C THR A 293 7.46 -20.82 -24.47
N LEU A 294 8.63 -21.34 -24.03
CA LEU A 294 8.74 -22.27 -22.92
C LEU A 294 9.52 -21.63 -21.77
N GLY A 295 8.96 -21.71 -20.58
CA GLY A 295 9.61 -21.30 -19.35
C GLY A 295 9.54 -22.39 -18.28
N LEU A 296 10.53 -22.43 -17.42
CA LEU A 296 10.56 -23.27 -16.23
C LEU A 296 10.38 -22.40 -14.98
N ASN A 297 9.52 -22.83 -14.09
CA ASN A 297 9.45 -22.22 -12.78
C ASN A 297 10.81 -22.34 -12.08
N SER A 298 11.29 -21.23 -11.60
CA SER A 298 12.58 -21.12 -10.92
C SER A 298 12.42 -20.21 -9.70
N ARG A 299 13.46 -20.15 -8.89
CA ARG A 299 13.49 -19.30 -7.70
C ARG A 299 14.85 -18.62 -7.60
N GLU A 300 14.89 -17.44 -6.98
CA GLU A 300 16.14 -16.75 -6.73
C GLU A 300 17.09 -17.62 -5.87
N SER A 301 18.36 -17.67 -6.25
CA SER A 301 19.37 -18.46 -5.54
C SER A 301 19.80 -17.80 -4.23
N LYS A 302 19.83 -16.46 -4.19
CA LYS A 302 20.21 -15.68 -3.03
C LYS A 302 18.96 -15.10 -2.36
N PRO A 303 18.88 -15.09 -1.01
CA PRO A 303 17.81 -14.43 -0.31
C PRO A 303 17.95 -12.91 -0.42
N TYR A 304 16.83 -12.23 -0.46
CA TYR A 304 16.73 -10.79 -0.23
C TYR A 304 16.79 -10.56 1.29
N LEU A 305 17.88 -10.01 1.79
CA LEU A 305 18.10 -9.80 3.22
C LEU A 305 18.15 -8.31 3.56
N ARG A 306 17.28 -7.93 4.47
CA ARG A 306 17.24 -6.64 5.14
C ARG A 306 16.53 -6.81 6.47
N ASP A 307 16.50 -5.78 7.28
CA ASP A 307 15.66 -5.79 8.47
C ASP A 307 14.20 -5.97 8.04
N MET A 308 13.48 -6.83 8.73
CA MET A 308 12.07 -7.15 8.53
C MET A 308 11.37 -6.99 9.86
N THR A 309 10.63 -5.89 10.01
CA THR A 309 10.02 -5.49 11.29
C THR A 309 8.51 -5.39 11.17
N VAL A 310 7.80 -6.02 12.10
CA VAL A 310 6.37 -5.78 12.34
C VAL A 310 6.22 -5.21 13.74
N ARG A 311 5.60 -4.03 13.83
CA ARG A 311 5.28 -3.39 15.11
C ARG A 311 3.77 -3.45 15.35
N PHE A 312 3.40 -3.91 16.54
CA PHE A 312 2.01 -4.02 16.99
C PHE A 312 1.74 -2.93 18.04
N TYR A 313 1.01 -1.89 17.69
CA TYR A 313 0.54 -0.85 18.58
C TYR A 313 -0.74 -1.32 19.29
N ILE A 314 -0.72 -1.37 20.61
CA ILE A 314 -1.83 -1.84 21.42
C ILE A 314 -2.80 -0.68 21.72
N LEU A 315 -4.06 -0.88 21.40
CA LEU A 315 -5.12 0.11 21.53
C LEU A 315 -6.18 -0.39 22.49
N SER A 316 -6.70 0.48 23.35
CA SER A 316 -7.70 0.12 24.36
C SER A 316 -8.78 1.18 24.48
N GLY A 317 -9.95 0.79 24.99
CA GLY A 317 -11.10 1.68 25.17
C GLY A 317 -11.65 2.19 23.83
N GLU A 318 -11.85 3.50 23.71
CA GLU A 318 -12.39 4.12 22.49
C GLU A 318 -11.40 4.04 21.29
N ASP A 319 -10.11 3.97 21.58
CA ASP A 319 -9.07 3.84 20.56
C ASP A 319 -8.99 2.42 19.97
N ALA A 320 -9.64 1.41 20.59
CA ALA A 320 -9.71 0.04 20.09
C ALA A 320 -10.66 -0.07 18.88
N SER A 321 -10.41 0.73 17.85
CA SER A 321 -11.25 0.86 16.67
C SER A 321 -10.39 1.22 15.43
N TYR A 322 -10.95 1.04 14.22
CA TYR A 322 -10.26 1.48 13.00
C TYR A 322 -9.95 2.98 12.99
N THR A 323 -10.76 3.79 13.67
CA THR A 323 -10.49 5.22 13.88
C THR A 323 -9.24 5.40 14.73
N GLY A 324 -9.14 4.74 15.88
CA GLY A 324 -7.95 4.80 16.73
C GLY A 324 -6.71 4.25 16.02
N MET A 325 -6.86 3.17 15.24
CA MET A 325 -5.78 2.66 14.38
C MET A 325 -5.31 3.71 13.38
N ALA A 326 -6.22 4.45 12.72
CA ALA A 326 -5.86 5.51 11.78
C ALA A 326 -5.13 6.67 12.49
N GLN A 327 -5.62 7.11 13.68
CA GLN A 327 -4.96 8.15 14.46
C GLN A 327 -3.58 7.70 14.94
N ARG A 328 -3.41 6.42 15.33
CA ARG A 328 -2.09 5.88 15.74
C ARG A 328 -1.13 5.79 14.57
N TYR A 329 -1.59 5.33 13.39
CA TYR A 329 -0.76 5.31 12.18
C TYR A 329 -0.33 6.70 11.75
N ARG A 330 -1.26 7.67 11.75
CA ARG A 330 -0.95 9.08 11.52
C ARG A 330 0.17 9.57 12.46
N ARG A 331 0.06 9.27 13.76
CA ARG A 331 1.07 9.64 14.75
C ARG A 331 2.42 8.99 14.44
N ALA A 332 2.45 7.69 14.08
CA ALA A 332 3.68 7.00 13.69
C ALA A 332 4.35 7.66 12.49
N LEU A 333 3.58 8.04 11.47
CA LEU A 333 4.09 8.77 10.30
C LEU A 333 4.62 10.16 10.67
N GLN A 334 3.99 10.87 11.60
CA GLN A 334 4.48 12.18 12.09
C GLN A 334 5.78 12.02 12.89
N GLU A 335 5.86 11.01 13.75
CA GLU A 335 7.05 10.68 14.56
C GLU A 335 8.26 10.32 13.68
N SER A 336 8.04 9.65 12.56
CA SER A 336 9.08 9.32 11.57
C SER A 336 9.37 10.43 10.56
N GLY A 337 8.65 11.56 10.58
CA GLY A 337 8.77 12.62 9.58
C GLY A 337 8.09 12.32 8.25
N GLY A 338 7.39 11.20 8.14
CA GLY A 338 6.71 10.75 6.91
C GLY A 338 5.41 11.50 6.58
N LEU A 339 4.98 12.44 7.42
CA LEU A 339 3.75 13.21 7.20
C LEU A 339 3.95 14.67 7.62
N ASN A 340 4.13 15.54 6.64
CA ASN A 340 4.32 16.97 6.83
C ASN A 340 3.00 17.74 6.67
N ALA A 341 2.93 18.94 7.23
CA ALA A 341 1.82 19.84 7.00
C ALA A 341 1.96 20.53 5.64
N ALA A 342 0.93 20.42 4.81
CA ALA A 342 0.83 21.11 3.53
C ALA A 342 -0.33 22.12 3.51
N ASP A 343 -0.45 22.85 2.41
CA ASP A 343 -1.56 23.76 2.16
C ASP A 343 -2.84 22.97 1.84
N THR A 344 -3.77 22.94 2.81
CA THR A 344 -5.06 22.24 2.72
C THR A 344 -6.22 23.17 2.34
N ALA A 345 -5.95 24.35 1.77
CA ALA A 345 -6.99 25.22 1.25
C ALA A 345 -7.80 24.48 0.18
N TYR A 346 -9.12 24.63 0.24
CA TYR A 346 -10.01 24.01 -0.74
C TYR A 346 -9.73 24.55 -2.15
N ARG A 347 -9.49 23.65 -3.09
CA ARG A 347 -9.35 23.93 -4.53
C ARG A 347 -9.95 22.76 -5.30
N PRO A 348 -10.90 22.97 -6.22
CA PRO A 348 -11.30 21.91 -7.14
C PRO A 348 -10.13 21.59 -8.09
N ARG A 349 -9.88 20.31 -8.36
CA ARG A 349 -8.87 19.90 -9.35
C ARG A 349 -9.49 19.88 -10.73
N VAL A 350 -8.84 20.58 -11.67
CA VAL A 350 -9.23 20.65 -13.08
C VAL A 350 -8.03 20.26 -13.94
N ASP A 351 -8.07 19.05 -14.47
CA ASP A 351 -7.06 18.56 -15.40
C ASP A 351 -7.46 18.91 -16.82
N PHE A 352 -6.49 19.31 -17.65
CA PHE A 352 -6.70 19.55 -19.08
C PHE A 352 -5.87 18.58 -19.90
N LEU A 353 -6.52 17.88 -20.84
CA LEU A 353 -5.82 17.12 -21.87
C LEU A 353 -5.40 18.07 -22.99
N GLY A 354 -4.09 18.31 -23.12
CA GLY A 354 -3.51 19.18 -24.12
C GLY A 354 -3.59 18.56 -25.51
N ALA A 355 -2.89 17.46 -25.71
CA ALA A 355 -2.87 16.77 -26.99
C ALA A 355 -2.70 15.24 -26.82
N GLU A 356 -3.11 14.51 -27.83
CA GLU A 356 -2.87 13.06 -27.94
C GLU A 356 -2.34 12.71 -29.34
N SER A 357 -1.62 11.59 -29.44
CA SER A 357 -1.20 11.01 -30.71
C SER A 357 -2.33 10.25 -31.36
N ALA A 358 -2.54 10.45 -32.65
CA ALA A 358 -3.45 9.70 -33.47
C ALA A 358 -2.76 9.15 -34.70
N GLU A 359 -3.25 8.08 -35.28
CA GLU A 359 -2.78 7.54 -36.55
C GLU A 359 -3.43 8.27 -37.72
N PHE A 360 -2.61 8.76 -38.66
CA PHE A 360 -3.10 9.34 -39.89
C PHE A 360 -2.41 8.67 -41.08
N LEU A 361 -3.10 7.80 -41.76
CA LEU A 361 -2.63 7.03 -42.94
C LEU A 361 -1.36 6.20 -42.60
N LEU A 362 -0.18 6.76 -42.77
CA LEU A 362 1.12 6.10 -42.56
C LEU A 362 2.04 6.81 -41.58
N TRP A 363 1.56 7.82 -40.87
CA TRP A 363 2.32 8.58 -39.85
C TRP A 363 1.44 8.98 -38.69
N ASN A 364 2.06 9.17 -37.54
CA ASN A 364 1.37 9.69 -36.38
C ASN A 364 1.11 11.19 -36.54
N SER A 365 -0.12 11.61 -36.26
CA SER A 365 -0.49 13.01 -36.13
C SER A 365 -0.61 13.38 -34.63
N VAL A 366 -0.68 14.66 -34.36
CA VAL A 366 -1.00 15.18 -33.03
C VAL A 366 -2.37 15.81 -33.08
N GLU A 367 -3.27 15.33 -32.23
CA GLU A 367 -4.62 15.89 -32.08
C GLU A 367 -4.62 16.81 -30.86
N PRO A 368 -4.70 18.16 -31.06
CA PRO A 368 -4.82 19.10 -29.96
C PRO A 368 -6.24 19.04 -29.40
N MET A 369 -6.34 18.80 -28.09
CA MET A 369 -7.60 18.72 -27.36
C MET A 369 -7.88 19.98 -26.57
N THR A 370 -6.86 20.63 -26.01
CA THR A 370 -6.99 21.89 -25.29
C THR A 370 -5.73 22.74 -25.49
N THR A 371 -5.83 23.80 -26.27
CA THR A 371 -4.76 24.77 -26.42
C THR A 371 -4.65 25.68 -25.19
N VAL A 372 -3.50 26.35 -25.03
CA VAL A 372 -3.31 27.34 -23.94
C VAL A 372 -4.34 28.47 -24.00
N ALA A 373 -4.77 28.89 -25.19
CA ALA A 373 -5.78 29.91 -25.36
C ALA A 373 -7.16 29.41 -24.87
N GLN A 374 -7.57 28.21 -25.29
CA GLN A 374 -8.83 27.59 -24.82
C GLN A 374 -8.82 27.36 -23.31
N MET A 375 -7.70 26.89 -22.75
CA MET A 375 -7.58 26.68 -21.31
C MET A 375 -7.82 27.97 -20.53
N ARG A 376 -7.31 29.10 -21.01
CA ARG A 376 -7.57 30.43 -20.42
C ARG A 376 -9.05 30.78 -20.42
N GLU A 377 -9.74 30.57 -21.54
CA GLU A 377 -11.19 30.81 -21.67
C GLU A 377 -12.00 29.90 -20.77
N ILE A 378 -11.63 28.61 -20.68
CA ILE A 378 -12.32 27.63 -19.84
C ILE A 378 -12.15 27.97 -18.37
N ILE A 379 -10.93 28.31 -17.92
CA ILE A 379 -10.68 28.70 -16.52
C ILE A 379 -11.50 29.96 -16.15
N ALA A 380 -11.56 30.95 -17.04
CA ALA A 380 -12.40 32.12 -16.82
C ALA A 380 -13.89 31.77 -16.70
N SER A 381 -14.39 30.88 -17.55
CA SER A 381 -15.79 30.39 -17.48
C SER A 381 -16.08 29.57 -16.22
N CYS A 382 -15.09 28.79 -15.74
CA CYS A 382 -15.17 28.09 -14.47
C CYS A 382 -15.31 29.08 -13.30
N ASP A 383 -14.47 30.11 -13.27
CA ASP A 383 -14.50 31.16 -12.24
C ASP A 383 -15.84 31.90 -12.23
N GLU A 384 -16.35 32.34 -13.41
CA GLU A 384 -17.66 32.96 -13.56
C GLU A 384 -18.81 32.05 -13.07
N SER A 385 -18.62 30.73 -13.11
CA SER A 385 -19.59 29.72 -12.65
C SER A 385 -19.41 29.31 -11.19
N GLY A 386 -18.48 29.92 -10.45
CA GLY A 386 -18.23 29.64 -9.05
C GLY A 386 -17.25 28.48 -8.82
N VAL A 387 -16.54 28.01 -9.85
CA VAL A 387 -15.43 27.02 -9.71
C VAL A 387 -14.13 27.80 -9.70
N SER A 388 -13.87 28.48 -8.59
CA SER A 388 -12.73 29.40 -8.41
C SER A 388 -11.50 28.73 -7.82
N ASP A 389 -10.35 29.38 -7.97
CA ASP A 389 -9.08 28.98 -7.37
C ASP A 389 -8.64 27.54 -7.64
N PRO A 390 -8.76 27.01 -8.88
CA PRO A 390 -8.53 25.60 -9.15
C PRO A 390 -7.07 25.17 -8.95
N LEU A 391 -6.87 23.88 -8.60
CA LEU A 391 -5.65 23.17 -8.90
C LEU A 391 -5.72 22.71 -10.37
N VAL A 392 -5.00 23.40 -11.25
CA VAL A 392 -4.91 23.08 -12.67
C VAL A 392 -3.76 22.11 -12.92
N ILE A 393 -4.03 20.98 -13.59
CA ILE A 393 -3.00 20.05 -14.06
C ILE A 393 -3.08 19.95 -15.58
N TYR A 394 -1.99 20.29 -16.29
CA TYR A 394 -1.92 20.19 -17.73
C TYR A 394 -1.17 18.95 -18.16
N ARG A 395 -1.85 18.02 -18.80
CA ARG A 395 -1.35 16.72 -19.25
C ARG A 395 -1.28 16.64 -20.78
N GLY A 396 -0.39 15.81 -21.32
CA GLY A 396 -0.23 15.66 -22.77
C GLY A 396 0.25 16.95 -23.46
N TRP A 397 0.97 17.81 -22.75
CA TRP A 397 1.44 19.11 -23.23
C TRP A 397 2.74 19.03 -24.04
N GLN A 398 3.47 17.89 -23.96
CA GLN A 398 4.77 17.70 -24.61
C GLN A 398 4.64 17.39 -26.10
N PRO A 399 5.70 17.57 -26.93
CA PRO A 399 5.68 17.30 -28.36
C PRO A 399 5.26 15.87 -28.69
N GLY A 400 4.20 15.76 -29.48
CA GLY A 400 3.58 14.48 -29.86
C GLY A 400 2.39 14.08 -29.00
N GLY A 401 2.05 14.86 -27.95
CA GLY A 401 0.91 14.56 -27.08
C GLY A 401 1.23 13.52 -26.01
N LEU A 402 0.19 13.15 -25.23
CA LEU A 402 0.31 12.36 -24.00
C LEU A 402 1.08 11.05 -24.17
N THR A 403 0.64 10.21 -25.09
CA THR A 403 1.21 8.86 -25.22
C THR A 403 2.54 8.80 -25.99
N TRP A 404 2.70 9.64 -27.01
CA TRP A 404 3.94 9.68 -27.80
C TRP A 404 5.11 10.27 -27.02
N ALA A 405 4.84 11.23 -26.15
CA ALA A 405 5.90 11.93 -25.40
C ALA A 405 6.54 11.07 -24.30
N LEU A 406 5.91 9.98 -23.88
CA LEU A 406 6.42 9.11 -22.81
C LEU A 406 7.85 8.63 -23.09
N GLY A 407 8.75 8.87 -22.12
CA GLY A 407 10.17 8.51 -22.21
C GLY A 407 11.04 9.42 -23.06
N SER A 408 10.45 10.41 -23.75
CA SER A 408 11.21 11.35 -24.59
C SER A 408 12.15 12.28 -23.79
N GLY A 409 11.75 12.61 -22.55
CA GLY A 409 12.43 13.63 -21.74
C GLY A 409 12.34 15.06 -22.35
N SER A 410 11.41 15.29 -23.31
CA SER A 410 11.25 16.61 -23.91
C SER A 410 10.65 17.59 -22.91
N VAL A 411 11.28 18.74 -22.76
CA VAL A 411 10.83 19.84 -21.89
C VAL A 411 10.06 20.92 -22.63
N GLU A 412 9.82 20.73 -23.95
CA GLU A 412 9.19 21.73 -24.80
C GLU A 412 7.67 21.54 -24.85
N LEU A 413 6.94 22.64 -25.06
CA LEU A 413 5.50 22.62 -25.31
C LEU A 413 5.22 22.17 -26.76
N GLU A 414 4.20 21.33 -26.95
CA GLU A 414 3.70 20.98 -28.29
C GLU A 414 3.25 22.25 -29.05
N ARG A 415 3.75 22.41 -30.26
CA ARG A 415 3.54 23.65 -31.04
C ARG A 415 2.07 23.93 -31.35
N LYS A 416 1.26 22.88 -31.53
CA LYS A 416 -0.18 23.04 -31.79
C LYS A 416 -0.95 23.57 -30.58
N LEU A 417 -0.38 23.49 -29.38
CA LEU A 417 -1.02 23.94 -28.14
C LEU A 417 -0.77 25.43 -27.85
N GLY A 418 0.27 26.01 -28.43
CA GLY A 418 0.60 27.43 -28.23
C GLY A 418 2.10 27.66 -28.01
N LYS A 419 2.44 28.75 -27.37
CA LYS A 419 3.83 29.11 -27.05
C LYS A 419 4.09 28.93 -25.55
N ALA A 420 5.32 28.58 -25.18
CA ALA A 420 5.72 28.43 -23.79
C ALA A 420 5.49 29.73 -22.97
N ASP A 421 5.75 30.90 -23.54
CA ASP A 421 5.48 32.16 -22.85
C ASP A 421 4.01 32.40 -22.52
N ASP A 422 3.09 31.95 -23.39
CA ASP A 422 1.64 32.03 -23.16
C ASP A 422 1.23 31.10 -22.03
N LEU A 423 1.82 29.89 -21.96
CA LEU A 423 1.60 28.92 -20.86
C LEU A 423 2.11 29.47 -19.52
N ILE A 424 3.31 30.05 -19.51
CA ILE A 424 3.90 30.69 -18.32
C ILE A 424 3.01 31.85 -17.84
N ALA A 425 2.53 32.68 -18.77
CA ALA A 425 1.62 33.77 -18.44
C ALA A 425 0.29 33.28 -17.86
N LEU A 426 -0.26 32.16 -18.40
CA LEU A 426 -1.46 31.54 -17.87
C LEU A 426 -1.22 30.97 -16.46
N ALA A 427 -0.15 30.22 -16.25
CA ALA A 427 0.20 29.67 -14.93
C ALA A 427 0.34 30.77 -13.87
N ARG A 428 0.97 31.90 -14.25
CA ARG A 428 1.05 33.07 -13.38
C ARG A 428 -0.33 33.65 -13.06
N SER A 429 -1.19 33.81 -14.05
CA SER A 429 -2.56 34.31 -13.83
C SER A 429 -3.39 33.42 -12.90
N VAL A 430 -3.30 32.10 -13.06
CA VAL A 430 -3.94 31.14 -12.15
C VAL A 430 -3.47 31.34 -10.71
N ARG A 431 -2.17 31.49 -10.51
CA ARG A 431 -1.57 31.70 -9.18
C ARG A 431 -1.98 33.05 -8.57
N GLU A 432 -1.97 34.11 -9.35
CA GLU A 432 -2.38 35.47 -8.91
C GLU A 432 -3.86 35.51 -8.46
N ASN A 433 -4.68 34.62 -9.00
CA ASN A 433 -6.08 34.44 -8.61
C ASN A 433 -6.29 33.40 -7.49
N GLY A 434 -5.25 32.89 -6.83
CA GLY A 434 -5.36 31.95 -5.70
C GLY A 434 -5.28 30.46 -6.03
N GLY A 435 -5.33 30.10 -7.33
CA GLY A 435 -5.17 28.72 -7.79
C GLY A 435 -3.73 28.22 -7.79
N LYS A 436 -3.53 26.99 -8.26
CA LYS A 436 -2.20 26.40 -8.51
C LYS A 436 -2.17 25.82 -9.91
N PHE A 437 -1.01 25.84 -10.56
CA PHE A 437 -0.80 25.30 -11.90
C PHE A 437 0.35 24.31 -11.91
N MET A 438 0.09 23.08 -12.31
CA MET A 438 1.08 22.01 -12.38
C MET A 438 1.14 21.37 -13.77
N LEU A 439 2.29 20.82 -14.11
CA LEU A 439 2.48 20.04 -15.33
C LEU A 439 2.53 18.54 -14.99
N GLU A 440 1.70 17.74 -15.67
CA GLU A 440 1.78 16.27 -15.54
C GLU A 440 2.95 15.75 -16.35
N ILE A 441 3.71 14.83 -15.74
CA ILE A 441 4.76 14.06 -16.39
C ILE A 441 4.74 12.62 -15.91
N ASP A 442 5.20 11.71 -16.77
CA ASP A 442 5.51 10.32 -16.41
C ASP A 442 6.99 10.06 -16.65
N PRO A 443 7.82 10.07 -15.59
CA PRO A 443 9.25 9.81 -15.73
C PRO A 443 9.56 8.31 -15.80
N VAL A 444 8.58 7.42 -15.65
CA VAL A 444 8.78 5.96 -15.54
C VAL A 444 8.32 5.20 -16.76
N GLN A 445 7.17 5.55 -17.36
CA GLN A 445 6.75 4.90 -18.60
C GLN A 445 7.41 5.51 -19.83
N ALA A 446 7.65 4.66 -20.83
CA ALA A 446 8.20 5.09 -22.09
C ALA A 446 7.53 4.41 -23.27
N ASN A 447 7.19 5.19 -24.29
CA ASN A 447 6.82 4.66 -25.59
C ASN A 447 8.07 4.00 -26.22
N PRO A 448 7.98 2.72 -26.67
CA PRO A 448 9.13 2.02 -27.26
C PRO A 448 9.82 2.78 -28.39
N ASN A 449 9.07 3.60 -29.15
CA ASN A 449 9.59 4.40 -30.26
C ASN A 449 10.42 5.62 -29.78
N ARG A 450 10.40 5.92 -28.48
CA ARG A 450 11.11 7.06 -27.85
C ARG A 450 12.33 6.63 -27.04
N VAL A 451 12.55 5.32 -26.89
CA VAL A 451 13.69 4.76 -26.16
C VAL A 451 14.86 4.58 -27.10
N TYR A 452 15.95 5.32 -26.89
CA TYR A 452 17.16 5.24 -27.72
C TYR A 452 18.08 4.06 -27.34
N ASN A 453 18.16 3.74 -26.06
CA ASN A 453 19.04 2.70 -25.55
C ASN A 453 18.30 1.72 -24.64
N ASN A 454 17.57 0.80 -25.21
CA ASN A 454 16.81 -0.22 -24.47
C ASN A 454 17.68 -1.23 -23.67
N ARG A 455 19.01 -1.11 -23.70
CA ARG A 455 19.90 -1.95 -22.88
C ARG A 455 20.26 -1.32 -21.55
N VAL A 456 20.14 0.00 -21.44
CA VAL A 456 20.53 0.79 -20.27
C VAL A 456 19.33 1.50 -19.67
N ASP A 457 18.47 2.08 -20.51
CA ASP A 457 17.42 2.99 -20.08
C ASP A 457 16.14 2.28 -19.60
N VAL A 458 15.94 1.00 -19.99
CA VAL A 458 14.72 0.28 -19.65
C VAL A 458 14.94 -0.84 -18.64
N VAL A 459 13.93 -1.04 -17.83
CA VAL A 459 13.86 -2.11 -16.82
C VAL A 459 13.84 -3.47 -17.49
N ARG A 460 14.66 -4.38 -17.00
CA ARG A 460 14.64 -5.80 -17.39
C ARG A 460 14.17 -6.66 -16.22
N THR A 461 13.42 -7.69 -16.58
CA THR A 461 13.01 -8.72 -15.62
C THR A 461 14.21 -9.62 -15.25
N ILE A 462 14.07 -10.42 -14.22
CA ILE A 462 15.03 -11.47 -13.84
C ILE A 462 15.34 -12.43 -14.99
N GLY A 463 14.38 -12.68 -15.86
CA GLY A 463 14.53 -13.45 -17.10
C GLY A 463 15.24 -12.71 -18.23
N GLN A 464 15.77 -11.52 -18.00
CA GLN A 464 16.47 -10.65 -18.96
C GLN A 464 15.59 -10.18 -20.13
N THR A 465 14.28 -10.27 -20.02
CA THR A 465 13.34 -9.66 -20.98
C THR A 465 13.07 -8.22 -20.55
N ILE A 466 12.64 -7.36 -21.48
CA ILE A 466 12.18 -6.01 -21.16
C ILE A 466 10.90 -6.13 -20.33
N ALA A 467 10.80 -5.35 -19.27
CA ALA A 467 9.55 -5.20 -18.53
C ALA A 467 8.59 -4.31 -19.32
N GLU A 468 7.42 -4.83 -19.62
CA GLU A 468 6.43 -4.23 -20.50
C GLU A 468 5.11 -4.00 -19.76
N HIS A 469 4.49 -2.85 -20.02
CA HIS A 469 3.11 -2.56 -19.69
C HIS A 469 2.24 -2.74 -20.94
N GLN A 470 1.24 -3.62 -20.86
CA GLN A 470 0.27 -3.81 -21.94
C GLN A 470 -0.87 -2.81 -21.75
N THR A 471 -0.98 -1.84 -22.66
CA THR A 471 -1.97 -0.75 -22.54
C THR A 471 -3.40 -1.20 -22.88
N GLY A 472 -3.54 -2.29 -23.62
CA GLY A 472 -4.82 -2.72 -24.18
C GLY A 472 -5.38 -1.81 -25.28
N LYS A 473 -4.56 -0.89 -25.78
CA LYS A 473 -4.91 0.06 -26.84
C LYS A 473 -4.29 -0.36 -28.17
N GLU A 474 -4.90 0.07 -29.29
CA GLU A 474 -4.47 -0.35 -30.61
C GLU A 474 -3.23 0.38 -31.09
N LEU A 475 -3.14 1.69 -30.89
CA LEU A 475 -2.10 2.53 -31.49
C LEU A 475 -0.72 2.27 -30.84
N PHE A 476 -0.65 2.26 -29.50
CA PHE A 476 0.56 1.93 -28.77
C PHE A 476 0.23 0.84 -27.74
N PRO A 477 0.22 -0.43 -28.16
CA PRO A 477 -0.24 -1.55 -27.30
C PRO A 477 0.70 -1.85 -26.13
N THR A 478 1.95 -1.41 -26.21
CA THR A 478 2.99 -1.72 -25.22
C THR A 478 3.76 -0.48 -24.84
N MET A 479 4.00 -0.28 -23.53
CA MET A 479 4.95 0.69 -22.98
C MET A 479 6.06 -0.05 -22.25
N TYR A 480 7.23 0.59 -22.13
CA TYR A 480 8.37 0.11 -21.34
C TYR A 480 8.41 0.87 -20.02
N TYR A 481 9.12 0.31 -19.03
CA TYR A 481 9.48 0.99 -17.79
C TYR A 481 10.93 1.45 -17.85
N LEU A 482 11.17 2.69 -17.48
CA LEU A 482 12.51 3.28 -17.40
C LEU A 482 13.19 2.93 -16.09
N THR A 483 14.51 2.83 -16.14
CA THR A 483 15.32 2.66 -14.92
C THR A 483 15.27 3.92 -14.05
N PRO A 484 15.43 3.83 -12.72
CA PRO A 484 15.44 4.99 -11.84
C PRO A 484 16.43 6.08 -12.25
N SER A 485 17.60 5.70 -12.78
CA SER A 485 18.58 6.66 -13.31
C SER A 485 18.02 7.48 -14.46
N ARG A 486 17.34 6.84 -15.42
CA ARG A 486 16.74 7.56 -16.54
C ARG A 486 15.53 8.39 -16.11
N SER A 487 14.74 7.88 -15.18
CA SER A 487 13.62 8.62 -14.56
C SER A 487 14.11 9.90 -13.88
N SER A 488 15.23 9.81 -13.16
CA SER A 488 15.86 10.97 -12.50
C SER A 488 16.30 12.05 -13.50
N GLU A 489 16.92 11.66 -14.61
CA GLU A 489 17.32 12.62 -15.66
C GLU A 489 16.11 13.38 -16.24
N ILE A 490 15.00 12.66 -16.48
CA ILE A 490 13.77 13.26 -17.00
C ILE A 490 13.16 14.23 -15.99
N LEU A 491 13.01 13.79 -14.73
CA LEU A 491 12.41 14.61 -13.68
C LEU A 491 13.24 15.88 -13.41
N GLN A 492 14.57 15.74 -13.33
CA GLN A 492 15.46 16.88 -13.14
C GLN A 492 15.37 17.89 -14.29
N ALA A 493 15.38 17.41 -15.54
CA ALA A 493 15.24 18.29 -16.70
C ALA A 493 13.93 19.08 -16.68
N MET A 494 12.83 18.46 -16.22
CA MET A 494 11.53 19.11 -16.06
C MET A 494 11.55 20.16 -14.94
N ALA A 495 12.10 19.81 -13.78
CA ALA A 495 12.22 20.72 -12.65
C ALA A 495 13.10 21.93 -12.99
N ASP A 496 14.22 21.72 -13.68
CA ASP A 496 15.13 22.80 -14.11
C ASP A 496 14.46 23.76 -15.11
N LYS A 497 13.65 23.23 -16.03
CA LYS A 497 12.99 24.05 -17.05
C LYS A 497 11.77 24.79 -16.53
N TRP A 498 10.93 24.12 -15.72
CA TRP A 498 9.59 24.60 -15.39
C TRP A 498 9.42 25.00 -13.93
N GLY A 499 10.27 24.53 -12.99
CA GLY A 499 10.09 24.71 -11.55
C GLY A 499 9.98 26.16 -11.07
N GLY A 500 10.49 27.16 -11.83
CA GLY A 500 10.30 28.58 -11.52
C GLY A 500 9.07 29.21 -12.19
N HIS A 501 8.36 28.49 -13.06
CA HIS A 501 7.29 29.00 -13.91
C HIS A 501 5.90 28.43 -13.55
N VAL A 502 5.86 27.21 -13.02
CA VAL A 502 4.66 26.53 -12.53
C VAL A 502 4.76 26.27 -11.04
N ASP A 503 3.65 25.90 -10.37
CA ASP A 503 3.63 25.64 -8.93
C ASP A 503 4.20 24.28 -8.57
N GLY A 504 4.19 23.32 -9.50
CA GLY A 504 4.72 21.99 -9.25
C GLY A 504 4.59 21.05 -10.44
N LEU A 505 4.94 19.79 -10.18
CA LEU A 505 4.86 18.69 -11.13
C LEU A 505 3.89 17.63 -10.61
N ALA A 506 3.00 17.12 -11.47
CA ALA A 506 2.14 16.00 -11.18
C ALA A 506 2.75 14.71 -11.76
N LEU A 507 3.05 13.75 -10.89
CA LEU A 507 3.70 12.49 -11.27
C LEU A 507 2.68 11.35 -11.25
N VAL A 508 2.64 10.56 -12.33
CA VAL A 508 1.60 9.53 -12.48
C VAL A 508 2.08 8.11 -12.18
N THR A 509 3.05 7.54 -12.86
CA THR A 509 3.45 6.13 -12.68
C THR A 509 4.45 5.93 -11.54
N LEU A 510 5.39 6.84 -11.35
CA LEU A 510 6.44 6.74 -10.34
C LEU A 510 5.87 6.51 -8.92
N PRO A 511 4.84 7.28 -8.49
CA PRO A 511 4.38 7.19 -7.11
C PRO A 511 3.73 5.87 -6.72
N ASN A 512 3.25 5.10 -7.69
CA ASN A 512 2.44 3.91 -7.45
C ASN A 512 3.01 2.62 -8.06
N THR A 513 4.24 2.65 -8.60
CA THR A 513 4.85 1.49 -9.25
C THR A 513 6.22 1.20 -8.67
N LEU A 514 6.38 0.04 -8.05
CA LEU A 514 7.63 -0.38 -7.43
C LEU A 514 8.08 -1.75 -7.95
N PHE A 515 9.34 -1.85 -8.39
CA PHE A 515 9.88 -3.05 -9.02
C PHE A 515 11.34 -3.31 -8.65
N SER A 516 11.75 -4.58 -8.72
CA SER A 516 13.15 -4.95 -8.89
C SER A 516 13.53 -4.88 -10.37
N TYR A 517 14.80 -4.67 -10.70
CA TYR A 517 15.24 -4.72 -12.08
C TYR A 517 16.66 -5.28 -12.21
N TYR A 518 16.95 -5.82 -13.40
CA TYR A 518 18.16 -6.58 -13.66
C TYR A 518 18.88 -5.94 -14.85
N ALA A 519 19.81 -5.04 -14.56
CA ALA A 519 20.60 -4.35 -15.57
C ALA A 519 21.93 -5.07 -15.83
N ARG A 520 22.61 -4.72 -16.92
CA ARG A 520 23.90 -5.30 -17.31
C ARG A 520 25.00 -5.03 -16.26
N GLY A 521 24.83 -4.04 -15.41
CA GLY A 521 25.80 -3.62 -14.38
C GLY A 521 25.46 -4.06 -12.96
N GLY A 522 24.32 -4.72 -12.73
CA GLY A 522 23.88 -5.13 -11.40
C GLY A 522 22.40 -5.47 -11.35
N ASN A 523 22.03 -6.15 -10.28
CA ASN A 523 20.64 -6.43 -9.95
C ASN A 523 20.21 -5.47 -8.85
N TYR A 524 19.04 -4.89 -9.01
CA TYR A 524 18.47 -3.91 -8.09
C TYR A 524 17.18 -4.45 -7.50
N THR A 525 17.09 -4.44 -6.19
CA THR A 525 15.94 -4.89 -5.42
C THR A 525 14.84 -3.83 -5.40
N ARG A 526 13.63 -4.21 -5.00
CA ARG A 526 12.53 -3.24 -4.80
C ARG A 526 12.89 -2.17 -3.76
N GLY A 527 13.60 -2.55 -2.69
CA GLY A 527 14.04 -1.60 -1.66
C GLY A 527 15.07 -0.58 -2.19
N GLU A 528 15.99 -1.00 -3.07
CA GLU A 528 16.93 -0.08 -3.71
C GLU A 528 16.21 0.86 -4.70
N THR A 529 15.18 0.36 -5.40
CA THR A 529 14.34 1.21 -6.26
C THR A 529 13.51 2.19 -5.44
N LEU A 530 12.93 1.75 -4.31
CA LEU A 530 12.19 2.62 -3.39
C LEU A 530 13.08 3.77 -2.88
N ALA A 531 14.26 3.43 -2.37
CA ALA A 531 15.23 4.42 -1.90
C ALA A 531 15.66 5.40 -3.02
N ALA A 532 15.93 4.89 -4.22
CA ALA A 532 16.30 5.74 -5.36
C ALA A 532 15.19 6.71 -5.76
N TYR A 533 13.93 6.30 -5.68
CA TYR A 533 12.79 7.17 -5.95
C TYR A 533 12.54 8.16 -4.80
N GLN A 534 12.70 7.77 -3.55
CA GLN A 534 12.68 8.69 -2.40
C GLN A 534 13.74 9.79 -2.54
N ASP A 535 14.97 9.42 -2.83
CA ASP A 535 16.07 10.37 -3.07
C ASP A 535 15.76 11.30 -4.26
N MET A 536 15.22 10.76 -5.33
CA MET A 536 14.84 11.54 -6.52
C MET A 536 13.76 12.57 -6.19
N LEU A 537 12.70 12.18 -5.52
CA LEU A 537 11.59 13.07 -5.14
C LEU A 537 12.06 14.13 -4.14
N ALA A 538 12.85 13.76 -3.13
CA ALA A 538 13.39 14.67 -2.12
C ALA A 538 14.33 15.73 -2.71
N ASN A 539 15.05 15.40 -3.80
CA ASN A 539 15.94 16.32 -4.49
C ASN A 539 15.25 17.13 -5.62
N THR A 540 13.95 16.94 -5.83
CA THR A 540 13.20 17.70 -6.84
C THR A 540 12.81 19.06 -6.28
N ASN A 541 13.32 20.14 -6.90
CA ASN A 541 13.02 21.51 -6.48
C ASN A 541 11.70 22.02 -7.10
N ALA A 542 10.60 21.34 -6.79
CA ALA A 542 9.24 21.72 -7.19
C ALA A 542 8.24 21.03 -6.23
N ALA A 543 7.07 21.62 -6.02
CA ALA A 543 6.01 20.91 -5.32
C ALA A 543 5.54 19.69 -6.13
N LEU A 544 5.19 18.60 -5.43
CA LEU A 544 4.88 17.33 -6.04
C LEU A 544 3.42 16.91 -5.76
N ALA A 545 2.65 16.78 -6.84
CA ALA A 545 1.35 16.13 -6.81
C ALA A 545 1.53 14.68 -7.25
N LEU A 546 1.32 13.73 -6.34
CA LEU A 546 1.58 12.32 -6.57
C LEU A 546 0.29 11.52 -6.73
N GLN A 547 0.21 10.75 -7.82
CA GLN A 547 -0.95 9.91 -8.10
C GLN A 547 -0.93 8.63 -7.26
N ASN A 548 -1.90 8.49 -6.34
CA ASN A 548 -2.09 7.34 -5.44
C ASN A 548 -0.75 6.81 -4.89
N PRO A 549 0.03 7.67 -4.20
CA PRO A 549 1.39 7.32 -3.80
C PRO A 549 1.44 6.19 -2.78
N LEU A 550 2.50 5.40 -2.86
CA LEU A 550 2.89 4.46 -1.81
C LEU A 550 3.22 5.25 -0.54
N SER A 551 2.91 4.70 0.63
CA SER A 551 3.14 5.39 1.91
C SER A 551 4.60 5.80 2.13
N GLY A 552 5.55 5.09 1.52
CA GLY A 552 6.97 5.46 1.54
C GLY A 552 7.31 6.78 0.83
N TYR A 553 6.36 7.40 0.12
CA TYR A 553 6.54 8.69 -0.56
C TYR A 553 5.71 9.83 0.06
N LEU A 554 4.99 9.59 1.16
CA LEU A 554 4.12 10.61 1.76
C LEU A 554 4.89 11.83 2.26
N GLU A 555 6.14 11.66 2.71
CA GLU A 555 7.03 12.77 3.11
C GLU A 555 7.27 13.76 1.96
N GLN A 556 7.32 13.28 0.72
CA GLN A 556 7.56 14.09 -0.48
C GLN A 556 6.25 14.47 -1.19
N THR A 557 5.09 14.16 -0.62
CA THR A 557 3.78 14.42 -1.23
C THR A 557 3.19 15.73 -0.76
N ASP A 558 3.16 16.74 -1.62
CA ASP A 558 2.45 18.00 -1.35
C ASP A 558 0.95 17.90 -1.66
N VAL A 559 0.60 17.06 -2.64
CA VAL A 559 -0.80 16.83 -3.08
C VAL A 559 -0.97 15.35 -3.41
N PHE A 560 -1.97 14.72 -2.80
CA PHE A 560 -2.35 13.33 -3.09
C PHE A 560 -3.43 13.31 -4.18
N LEU A 561 -3.13 12.77 -5.34
CA LEU A 561 -4.07 12.63 -6.45
C LEU A 561 -4.67 11.23 -6.50
N ASP A 562 -5.90 11.14 -7.00
CA ASP A 562 -6.61 9.90 -7.31
C ASP A 562 -6.77 8.96 -6.09
N LEU A 563 -7.21 9.52 -4.96
CA LEU A 563 -7.63 8.73 -3.80
C LEU A 563 -8.76 7.77 -4.23
N PRO A 564 -8.63 6.46 -4.00
CA PRO A 564 -9.71 5.52 -4.31
C PRO A 564 -10.91 5.75 -3.38
N LEU A 565 -12.10 5.93 -3.95
CA LEU A 565 -13.34 6.15 -3.20
C LEU A 565 -14.12 4.86 -2.94
N ASP A 566 -13.91 3.82 -3.73
CA ASP A 566 -14.56 2.52 -3.61
C ASP A 566 -13.51 1.40 -3.53
N THR A 567 -13.84 0.30 -2.87
CA THR A 567 -13.03 -0.93 -2.82
C THR A 567 -13.27 -1.81 -4.05
N THR A 568 -12.50 -2.90 -4.18
CA THR A 568 -12.73 -3.93 -5.22
C THR A 568 -13.98 -4.78 -4.98
N SER A 569 -14.76 -4.48 -3.94
CA SER A 569 -16.02 -5.16 -3.59
C SER A 569 -15.87 -6.67 -3.40
N TYR A 570 -14.80 -7.12 -2.73
CA TYR A 570 -14.67 -8.53 -2.34
C TYR A 570 -15.83 -8.93 -1.42
N SER A 571 -16.38 -10.12 -1.63
CA SER A 571 -17.54 -10.63 -0.88
C SER A 571 -17.30 -10.81 0.62
N PHE A 572 -16.04 -10.83 1.05
CA PHE A 572 -15.65 -10.95 2.47
C PHE A 572 -15.51 -9.60 3.16
N LEU A 573 -15.49 -8.49 2.45
CA LEU A 573 -15.47 -7.16 3.05
C LEU A 573 -16.83 -6.85 3.68
N SER A 574 -16.80 -6.39 4.91
CA SER A 574 -18.01 -6.04 5.68
C SER A 574 -18.33 -4.56 5.66
N ALA A 575 -17.33 -3.71 5.50
CA ALA A 575 -17.48 -2.26 5.37
C ALA A 575 -16.25 -1.63 4.70
N GLU A 576 -16.51 -0.53 4.00
CA GLU A 576 -15.48 0.43 3.54
C GLU A 576 -15.34 1.53 4.59
N VAL A 577 -14.12 1.95 4.88
CA VAL A 577 -13.85 2.99 5.88
C VAL A 577 -12.79 3.97 5.38
N PRO A 578 -12.89 5.26 5.70
CA PRO A 578 -11.95 6.29 5.25
C PRO A 578 -10.65 6.28 6.09
N PHE A 579 -9.97 5.13 6.16
CA PHE A 579 -8.75 5.01 6.97
C PHE A 579 -7.65 5.96 6.47
N LEU A 580 -7.35 5.95 5.17
CA LEU A 580 -6.36 6.84 4.56
C LEU A 580 -6.76 8.32 4.65
N PRO A 581 -8.01 8.74 4.38
CA PRO A 581 -8.47 10.09 4.68
C PRO A 581 -8.24 10.55 6.12
N MET A 582 -8.49 9.70 7.12
CA MET A 582 -8.21 10.02 8.52
C MET A 582 -6.71 10.23 8.79
N VAL A 583 -5.85 9.53 8.06
CA VAL A 583 -4.39 9.71 8.14
C VAL A 583 -3.96 11.02 7.50
N LEU A 584 -4.50 11.38 6.32
CA LEU A 584 -4.05 12.52 5.51
C LEU A 584 -4.68 13.86 5.90
N SER A 585 -5.94 13.84 6.38
CA SER A 585 -6.72 15.07 6.64
C SER A 585 -5.99 16.09 7.51
N GLY A 586 -6.07 17.36 7.15
CA GLY A 586 -5.35 18.44 7.83
C GLY A 586 -3.83 18.43 7.65
N SER A 587 -3.28 17.56 6.80
CA SER A 587 -1.85 17.52 6.47
C SER A 587 -1.60 17.57 4.97
N ILE A 588 -2.19 16.67 4.19
CA ILE A 588 -2.01 16.60 2.74
C ILE A 588 -3.39 16.73 2.10
N PRO A 589 -3.62 17.67 1.17
CA PRO A 589 -4.85 17.72 0.38
C PRO A 589 -4.93 16.48 -0.53
N TYR A 590 -6.09 15.82 -0.55
CA TYR A 590 -6.30 14.61 -1.32
C TYR A 590 -7.53 14.70 -2.20
N TYR A 591 -7.36 14.29 -3.44
CA TYR A 591 -8.30 14.44 -4.54
C TYR A 591 -8.82 13.09 -5.01
N SER A 592 -10.10 13.05 -5.40
CA SER A 592 -10.69 11.88 -6.04
C SER A 592 -10.10 11.59 -7.43
N THR A 593 -10.45 10.45 -7.98
CA THR A 593 -10.44 10.22 -9.44
C THR A 593 -11.40 11.18 -10.15
N TRP A 594 -11.32 11.29 -11.48
CA TRP A 594 -12.16 12.23 -12.25
C TRP A 594 -13.63 11.85 -12.20
N LEU A 595 -14.45 12.75 -11.64
CA LEU A 595 -15.88 12.56 -11.42
C LEU A 595 -16.68 12.45 -12.73
N ASN A 596 -16.18 13.00 -13.81
CA ASN A 596 -16.87 12.92 -15.10
C ASN A 596 -16.90 11.51 -15.72
N PHE A 597 -16.14 10.56 -15.17
CA PHE A 597 -16.18 9.14 -15.56
C PHE A 597 -16.90 8.25 -14.55
N GLU A 598 -17.37 8.83 -13.44
CA GLU A 598 -18.15 8.09 -12.45
C GLU A 598 -19.56 7.81 -12.96
N SER A 599 -19.96 6.54 -12.90
CA SER A 599 -21.29 6.11 -13.36
C SER A 599 -22.45 6.66 -12.50
N ASN A 600 -22.15 6.95 -11.23
CA ASN A 600 -23.10 7.53 -10.26
C ASN A 600 -22.46 8.73 -9.55
N GLN A 601 -22.52 9.89 -10.19
CA GLN A 601 -21.93 11.13 -9.67
C GLN A 601 -22.52 11.54 -8.32
N HIS A 602 -23.80 11.20 -8.05
CA HIS A 602 -24.41 11.51 -6.76
C HIS A 602 -23.82 10.66 -5.62
N LYS A 603 -23.62 9.36 -5.85
CA LYS A 603 -22.93 8.50 -4.90
C LYS A 603 -21.48 8.98 -4.69
N ALA A 604 -20.79 9.35 -5.77
CA ALA A 604 -19.44 9.88 -5.70
C ALA A 604 -19.37 11.18 -4.86
N LEU A 605 -20.34 12.09 -5.03
CA LEU A 605 -20.45 13.28 -4.18
C LEU A 605 -20.60 12.90 -2.70
N LEU A 606 -21.47 11.95 -2.35
CA LEU A 606 -21.65 11.52 -0.95
C LEU A 606 -20.34 10.89 -0.40
N LYS A 607 -19.62 10.17 -1.23
CA LYS A 607 -18.28 9.62 -0.84
C LYS A 607 -17.26 10.74 -0.63
N LEU A 608 -17.25 11.76 -1.47
CA LEU A 608 -16.39 12.93 -1.25
C LEU A 608 -16.71 13.64 0.07
N VAL A 609 -17.99 13.77 0.39
CA VAL A 609 -18.44 14.35 1.67
C VAL A 609 -18.02 13.50 2.86
N GLU A 610 -18.20 12.18 2.81
CA GLU A 610 -17.79 11.24 3.85
C GLU A 610 -16.28 11.27 4.07
N TYR A 611 -15.51 11.27 2.98
CA TYR A 611 -14.05 11.18 3.02
C TYR A 611 -13.38 12.54 3.24
N GLY A 612 -14.12 13.65 3.08
CA GLY A 612 -13.55 15.00 3.09
C GLY A 612 -12.58 15.23 1.93
N ALA A 613 -12.77 14.53 0.81
CA ALA A 613 -11.91 14.59 -0.35
C ALA A 613 -12.31 15.72 -1.31
N TYR A 614 -11.35 16.22 -2.08
CA TYR A 614 -11.56 17.27 -3.07
C TYR A 614 -11.94 16.69 -4.42
N PRO A 615 -12.82 17.37 -5.19
CA PRO A 615 -13.28 16.89 -6.48
C PRO A 615 -12.22 17.04 -7.57
N SER A 616 -12.27 16.14 -8.54
CA SER A 616 -11.39 16.17 -9.73
C SER A 616 -12.21 16.05 -11.01
N TRP A 617 -11.78 16.78 -12.04
CA TRP A 617 -12.39 16.80 -13.37
C TRP A 617 -11.32 16.76 -14.44
N LEU A 618 -11.56 16.00 -15.53
CA LEU A 618 -10.73 16.04 -16.74
C LEU A 618 -11.50 16.79 -17.84
N LEU A 619 -10.92 17.85 -18.38
CA LEU A 619 -11.57 18.69 -19.37
C LEU A 619 -10.81 18.68 -20.70
N THR A 620 -11.59 18.84 -21.80
CA THR A 620 -11.09 19.14 -23.14
C THR A 620 -11.78 20.37 -23.70
N GLY A 621 -11.00 21.20 -24.43
CA GLY A 621 -11.54 22.32 -25.22
C GLY A 621 -12.24 21.85 -26.48
N GLU A 622 -11.77 20.77 -27.09
CA GLU A 622 -12.34 20.13 -28.27
C GLU A 622 -13.24 18.94 -27.93
N ASP A 623 -14.02 18.50 -28.90
CA ASP A 623 -14.82 17.27 -28.79
C ASP A 623 -13.92 16.04 -28.66
N VAL A 624 -14.32 15.04 -27.87
CA VAL A 624 -13.53 13.84 -27.59
C VAL A 624 -13.54 12.80 -28.70
N GLN A 625 -14.35 12.97 -29.76
CA GLN A 625 -14.46 12.02 -30.85
C GLN A 625 -13.11 11.64 -31.51
N PRO A 626 -12.14 12.55 -31.71
CA PRO A 626 -10.83 12.20 -32.24
C PRO A 626 -10.03 11.21 -31.39
N LEU A 627 -10.36 11.07 -30.10
CA LEU A 627 -9.65 10.19 -29.17
C LEU A 627 -10.03 8.71 -29.29
N ILE A 628 -11.11 8.35 -29.96
CA ILE A 628 -11.68 6.99 -30.02
C ILE A 628 -10.65 5.94 -30.49
N HIS A 629 -9.76 6.30 -31.43
CA HIS A 629 -8.73 5.42 -31.98
C HIS A 629 -7.33 5.70 -31.42
N THR A 630 -7.24 6.38 -30.29
CA THR A 630 -5.98 6.70 -29.62
C THR A 630 -5.82 5.89 -28.32
N ASN A 631 -4.68 6.06 -27.66
CA ASN A 631 -4.49 5.48 -26.34
C ASN A 631 -5.38 6.11 -25.25
N SER A 632 -5.94 7.30 -25.53
CA SER A 632 -6.89 8.00 -24.64
C SER A 632 -8.38 7.73 -25.03
N SER A 633 -8.69 6.58 -25.64
CA SER A 633 -10.04 6.20 -26.04
C SER A 633 -11.05 6.01 -24.89
N ASP A 634 -10.58 5.98 -23.65
CA ASP A 634 -11.36 5.99 -22.41
C ASP A 634 -11.77 7.41 -21.96
N VAL A 635 -11.25 8.45 -22.58
CA VAL A 635 -11.68 9.84 -22.38
C VAL A 635 -12.90 10.10 -23.26
N PHE A 636 -14.10 9.72 -22.78
CA PHE A 636 -15.35 9.78 -23.55
C PHE A 636 -16.32 10.88 -23.09
N SER A 637 -16.06 11.52 -21.97
CA SER A 637 -16.93 12.56 -21.38
C SER A 637 -16.07 13.66 -20.73
N ALA A 638 -15.44 14.50 -21.56
CA ALA A 638 -14.51 15.52 -21.07
C ALA A 638 -14.74 16.92 -21.67
N LYS A 639 -15.72 17.12 -22.55
CA LYS A 639 -16.02 18.42 -23.14
C LYS A 639 -16.49 19.39 -22.05
N TRP A 640 -15.73 20.47 -21.86
CA TRP A 640 -15.86 21.36 -20.72
C TRP A 640 -17.21 22.03 -20.55
N ASP A 641 -17.82 22.54 -21.64
CA ASP A 641 -19.09 23.28 -21.63
C ASP A 641 -20.28 22.38 -21.25
N VAL A 642 -20.20 21.08 -21.53
CA VAL A 642 -21.18 20.08 -21.11
C VAL A 642 -21.08 19.79 -19.62
N LEU A 643 -19.87 19.80 -19.07
CA LEU A 643 -19.60 19.42 -17.67
C LEU A 643 -19.77 20.58 -16.69
N LEU A 644 -19.56 21.81 -17.13
CA LEU A 644 -19.49 23.01 -16.27
C LEU A 644 -20.70 23.17 -15.33
N PRO A 645 -21.97 22.96 -15.75
CA PRO A 645 -23.09 23.07 -14.82
C PRO A 645 -23.04 22.09 -13.66
N THR A 646 -22.65 20.83 -13.93
CA THR A 646 -22.49 19.79 -12.90
C THR A 646 -21.30 20.09 -12.00
N MET A 647 -20.20 20.55 -12.57
CA MET A 647 -19.01 20.97 -11.81
C MET A 647 -19.37 22.09 -10.83
N ALA A 648 -20.10 23.10 -11.27
CA ALA A 648 -20.51 24.23 -10.43
C ALA A 648 -21.41 23.78 -9.26
N ASP A 649 -22.39 22.92 -9.51
CA ASP A 649 -23.27 22.39 -8.46
C ASP A 649 -22.50 21.58 -7.40
N ILE A 650 -21.69 20.63 -7.83
CA ILE A 650 -20.87 19.81 -6.93
C ILE A 650 -19.87 20.68 -6.17
N ASN A 651 -19.20 21.62 -6.87
CA ASN A 651 -18.22 22.51 -6.25
C ASN A 651 -18.84 23.36 -5.15
N ALA A 652 -20.01 23.97 -5.39
CA ALA A 652 -20.69 24.81 -4.39
C ALA A 652 -21.00 24.03 -3.10
N ARG A 653 -21.42 22.78 -3.22
CA ARG A 653 -21.71 21.89 -2.07
C ARG A 653 -20.45 21.51 -1.30
N LEU A 654 -19.37 21.15 -2.01
CA LEU A 654 -18.10 20.76 -1.39
C LEU A 654 -17.36 21.96 -0.81
N GLN A 655 -17.41 23.12 -1.45
CA GLN A 655 -16.82 24.33 -0.91
C GLN A 655 -17.47 24.69 0.45
N ALA A 656 -18.79 24.67 0.56
CA ALA A 656 -19.50 24.91 1.82
C ALA A 656 -19.10 23.90 2.92
N LEU A 657 -18.91 22.63 2.55
CA LEU A 657 -18.42 21.59 3.46
C LEU A 657 -17.00 21.91 3.94
N HIS A 658 -16.08 22.22 3.02
CA HIS A 658 -14.68 22.48 3.36
C HIS A 658 -14.48 23.80 4.12
N GLU A 659 -15.35 24.80 3.89
CA GLU A 659 -15.40 26.00 4.73
C GLU A 659 -15.79 25.66 6.17
N ALA A 660 -16.77 24.78 6.40
CA ALA A 660 -17.15 24.31 7.73
C ALA A 660 -16.05 23.45 8.39
N ILE A 661 -15.38 22.61 7.63
CA ILE A 661 -14.23 21.80 8.11
C ILE A 661 -13.03 22.68 8.47
N GLY A 662 -12.77 23.74 7.70
CA GLY A 662 -11.72 24.72 7.96
C GLY A 662 -10.29 24.13 7.98
N GLY A 663 -10.02 23.10 7.16
CA GLY A 663 -8.73 22.39 7.13
C GLY A 663 -8.46 21.50 8.35
N SER A 664 -9.46 21.26 9.22
CA SER A 664 -9.33 20.44 10.40
C SER A 664 -9.17 18.96 10.10
N ARG A 665 -8.54 18.22 11.02
CA ARG A 665 -8.36 16.78 10.92
C ARG A 665 -9.67 16.03 11.10
N MET A 666 -9.89 14.97 10.34
CA MET A 666 -10.90 13.95 10.60
C MET A 666 -10.43 13.10 11.79
N ILE A 667 -11.07 13.24 12.93
CA ILE A 667 -10.66 12.56 14.17
C ILE A 667 -11.48 11.32 14.46
N LYS A 668 -12.70 11.20 13.90
CA LYS A 668 -13.55 10.03 14.10
C LYS A 668 -14.46 9.79 12.89
N HIS A 669 -14.65 8.53 12.57
CA HIS A 669 -15.66 8.04 11.62
C HIS A 669 -16.45 6.91 12.28
N GLU A 670 -17.77 6.94 12.14
CA GLU A 670 -18.69 6.00 12.83
C GLU A 670 -19.72 5.45 11.84
N LEU A 671 -19.85 4.16 11.78
CA LEU A 671 -20.95 3.48 11.08
C LEU A 671 -22.15 3.43 12.04
N LEU A 672 -23.08 4.40 11.92
CA LEU A 672 -24.20 4.52 12.86
C LEU A 672 -25.28 3.48 12.63
N ALA A 673 -25.52 3.15 11.37
CA ALA A 673 -26.45 2.12 10.95
C ALA A 673 -26.06 1.67 9.52
N SER A 674 -26.73 0.66 8.98
CA SER A 674 -26.56 0.28 7.57
C SER A 674 -26.75 1.50 6.68
N ASP A 675 -25.73 1.84 5.91
CA ASP A 675 -25.73 2.96 4.95
C ASP A 675 -25.95 4.37 5.56
N VAL A 676 -25.61 4.56 6.85
CA VAL A 676 -25.59 5.89 7.49
C VAL A 676 -24.32 6.05 8.29
N VAL A 677 -23.54 7.08 8.00
CA VAL A 677 -22.24 7.32 8.64
C VAL A 677 -22.19 8.72 9.28
N LYS A 678 -21.29 8.87 10.24
CA LYS A 678 -20.99 10.13 10.89
C LYS A 678 -19.49 10.35 10.92
N VAL A 679 -19.08 11.53 10.52
CA VAL A 679 -17.69 11.98 10.55
C VAL A 679 -17.56 13.12 11.54
N THR A 680 -16.53 13.09 12.36
CA THR A 680 -16.23 14.14 13.33
C THR A 680 -14.87 14.75 13.03
N TYR A 681 -14.83 16.07 12.93
CA TYR A 681 -13.61 16.85 12.73
C TYR A 681 -13.13 17.50 14.01
N GLU A 682 -11.85 17.79 14.13
CA GLU A 682 -11.21 18.34 15.32
C GLU A 682 -11.78 19.72 15.75
N ASN A 683 -12.25 20.53 14.82
CA ASN A 683 -12.91 21.81 15.09
C ASN A 683 -14.36 21.68 15.61
N GLY A 684 -14.84 20.44 15.82
CA GLY A 684 -16.20 20.15 16.28
C GLY A 684 -17.25 20.04 15.15
N THR A 685 -16.83 20.16 13.89
CA THR A 685 -17.75 19.91 12.75
C THR A 685 -18.16 18.44 12.70
N LEU A 686 -19.45 18.19 12.59
CA LEU A 686 -20.06 16.88 12.41
C LEU A 686 -20.68 16.79 11.02
N VAL A 687 -20.35 15.72 10.29
CA VAL A 687 -20.91 15.44 8.98
C VAL A 687 -21.64 14.11 9.03
N TYR A 688 -22.92 14.10 8.74
CA TYR A 688 -23.75 12.91 8.63
C TYR A 688 -24.02 12.64 7.17
N VAL A 689 -23.79 11.41 6.69
CA VAL A 689 -24.08 11.00 5.31
C VAL A 689 -25.08 9.84 5.32
N ASN A 690 -26.15 9.98 4.53
CA ASN A 690 -27.20 8.99 4.38
C ASN A 690 -27.23 8.45 2.95
N TYR A 691 -26.78 7.24 2.76
CA TYR A 691 -26.82 6.52 1.46
C TYR A 691 -28.15 5.82 1.19
N ARG A 692 -29.10 5.89 2.14
CA ARG A 692 -30.44 5.27 1.99
C ARG A 692 -31.33 6.08 1.08
N LYS A 693 -32.24 5.39 0.41
CA LYS A 693 -33.33 6.00 -0.36
C LYS A 693 -34.49 6.55 0.52
N ALA A 694 -34.29 6.57 1.82
CA ALA A 694 -35.26 7.09 2.80
C ALA A 694 -34.53 7.97 3.81
N GLU A 695 -35.25 8.94 4.36
CA GLU A 695 -34.76 9.78 5.47
C GLU A 695 -34.32 8.92 6.65
N ALA A 696 -33.23 9.30 7.29
CA ALA A 696 -32.69 8.65 8.48
C ALA A 696 -32.79 9.60 9.68
N ALA A 697 -33.42 9.14 10.77
CA ALA A 697 -33.46 9.85 12.04
C ALA A 697 -32.54 9.15 13.05
N ILE A 698 -31.36 9.71 13.28
CA ILE A 698 -30.32 9.14 14.14
C ILE A 698 -29.65 10.27 14.95
N ASP A 699 -29.25 10.02 16.19
CA ASP A 699 -28.61 11.01 17.09
C ASP A 699 -29.44 12.30 17.29
N GLY A 700 -30.76 12.20 17.18
CA GLY A 700 -31.66 13.36 17.29
C GLY A 700 -31.61 14.32 16.09
N VAL A 701 -31.05 13.86 14.97
CA VAL A 701 -31.01 14.59 13.70
C VAL A 701 -31.75 13.83 12.60
N SER A 702 -32.39 14.58 11.69
CA SER A 702 -32.99 14.06 10.49
C SER A 702 -32.06 14.33 9.31
N ILE A 703 -31.66 13.28 8.59
CA ILE A 703 -30.76 13.34 7.46
C ILE A 703 -31.56 12.93 6.22
N PRO A 704 -31.69 13.81 5.21
CA PRO A 704 -32.48 13.50 4.03
C PRO A 704 -32.02 12.22 3.31
N ALA A 705 -32.88 11.64 2.49
CA ALA A 705 -32.57 10.48 1.67
C ALA A 705 -31.49 10.80 0.63
N LEU A 706 -30.50 9.95 0.49
CA LEU A 706 -29.37 10.12 -0.46
C LEU A 706 -28.72 11.50 -0.34
N ASP A 707 -28.51 12.00 0.88
CA ASP A 707 -27.95 13.33 1.11
C ASP A 707 -27.11 13.35 2.40
N TYR A 708 -26.64 14.52 2.78
CA TYR A 708 -25.81 14.72 3.96
C TYR A 708 -26.27 15.93 4.78
N LEU A 709 -25.81 16.01 6.02
CA LEU A 709 -26.07 17.12 6.94
C LEU A 709 -24.76 17.51 7.65
N VAL A 710 -24.41 18.78 7.60
CA VAL A 710 -23.29 19.37 8.33
C VAL A 710 -23.81 20.10 9.56
N LYS A 711 -23.22 19.86 10.72
CA LYS A 711 -23.53 20.52 12.01
C LYS A 711 -22.26 20.96 12.71
N GLY A 712 -22.32 22.09 13.40
CA GLY A 712 -21.19 22.64 14.17
C GLY A 712 -20.15 23.24 13.23
N GLY A 713 -18.99 23.53 13.79
CA GLY A 713 -17.93 24.27 13.14
C GLY A 713 -18.06 25.73 13.48
N ASP A 714 -17.17 26.26 14.32
CA ASP A 714 -16.99 27.71 14.45
C ASP A 714 -16.39 28.19 13.12
N ALA A 715 -17.18 28.91 12.36
CA ALA A 715 -16.67 29.68 11.23
C ALA A 715 -15.59 30.64 11.78
N ARG A 716 -14.32 30.35 11.54
CA ARG A 716 -13.20 31.22 11.86
C ARG A 716 -13.07 32.31 10.82
#